data_0c42b8927f09dac1111219e842631139
#
_entry.id   0c42b8927f09dac1111219e842631139
#
_cell.length_a   1.000
_cell.length_b   1.000
_cell.length_c   1.000
_cell.angle_alpha   90.00
_cell.angle_beta   90.00
_cell.angle_gamma   90.00
#
_symmetry.space_group_name_H-M   'P 1'
#
loop_
_entity.id
_entity.type
_entity.pdbx_description
1 polymer ?
#
loop_
_entity_poly.entity_id
_entity_poly.type
_entity_poly.pdbx_seq_one_letter_code
_entity_poly.pdbx_strand_id
1 'polypeptide(L)'
;MKKYNNIFVALVVALITGLSLTACSDGDDLNTDQYGNDISLNAFGPCPVLRGGTLYFYGSNLDQITEIDIPGADPITAITAIASGTHSEISIQVPAEKCDTGIVSLVTAKGGKLKTVTPITYREDITMDKFFVGQEGNLTGNVGDIVTIKGDYLNLMHGVIFTEKDTVKEDAFVSHDRYTIRVAIPAGARTGVLKLTDLASTPSEIETKDALVINLPTVTKISPTSLKAGKTITVTGTGLDQIASIKLAGATVDASGFFSQNATTTTFALPVKATDGEVTLVTKSGVEISAGSITTVVPTSLVAAPNPVKNGADVTITGKDLDLVTGISFPNADGTLKSVSESKVVATVPEAAQNGDITLKLANGKTVTVAYKLVAPTITKFTPSVITAGNKLLMQGTDLDLVQSIEFPGEKGINVSEFIAQSATAIGINVPEASVGSGIILHLKNGETVNISGLTVNASSNPSITADVKGTIGEYVTVSGKNFNNVESVYIGDTKVTKFTSRTNTSMTFQIPSSVAAGTYDLIMYGYDNAKYTVGKLTAASAEVDIATIVKLMNGSAITYPLTLTWDDSGRFQIPYTTLQSLGIKAGSKMCYYKDKSATGQVQINDGWWSAYTYLTDWNATEEVLTFTFDDAFIAKLQSTGSLVIQGGLPNVTKITLIP
;
A
#
# COMPACT_ATOMS: atom_id res chain seq x y z
N MET A 1 17.69 13.61 -20.48
CA MET A 1 18.69 12.54 -20.30
C MET A 1 19.72 12.41 -21.43
N LYS A 2 19.80 13.31 -22.39
CA LYS A 2 20.83 13.28 -23.49
C LYS A 2 22.08 14.13 -23.24
N LYS A 3 22.17 14.84 -22.12
CA LYS A 3 23.33 15.73 -21.81
C LYS A 3 24.39 15.12 -20.89
N TYR A 4 24.10 13.98 -20.24
CA TYR A 4 25.03 13.32 -19.32
C TYR A 4 25.87 12.21 -19.97
N ASN A 5 25.40 11.60 -21.07
CA ASN A 5 26.15 10.56 -21.77
C ASN A 5 27.42 11.10 -22.47
N ASN A 6 27.38 12.35 -22.93
CA ASN A 6 28.55 12.91 -23.64
C ASN A 6 29.70 13.33 -22.70
N ILE A 7 29.37 13.59 -21.43
CA ILE A 7 30.42 13.91 -20.42
C ILE A 7 31.09 12.64 -19.93
N PHE A 8 30.33 11.53 -19.81
CA PHE A 8 30.89 10.24 -19.38
C PHE A 8 31.79 9.62 -20.44
N VAL A 9 31.41 9.72 -21.71
CA VAL A 9 32.24 9.26 -22.84
C VAL A 9 33.49 10.12 -23.00
N ALA A 10 33.39 11.44 -22.82
CA ALA A 10 34.54 12.32 -22.83
C ALA A 10 35.51 12.08 -21.65
N LEU A 11 34.99 11.71 -20.46
CA LEU A 11 35.80 11.39 -19.28
C LEU A 11 36.51 10.02 -19.44
N VAL A 12 35.83 9.02 -20.03
CA VAL A 12 36.42 7.69 -20.30
C VAL A 12 37.47 7.79 -21.37
N VAL A 13 37.25 8.56 -22.45
CA VAL A 13 38.27 8.80 -23.50
C VAL A 13 39.45 9.61 -22.94
N ALA A 14 39.22 10.57 -22.06
CA ALA A 14 40.29 11.32 -21.37
C ALA A 14 41.07 10.44 -20.37
N LEU A 15 40.43 9.44 -19.75
CA LEU A 15 41.10 8.49 -18.86
C LEU A 15 41.95 7.47 -19.64
N ILE A 16 41.47 7.03 -20.78
CA ILE A 16 42.19 6.08 -21.63
C ILE A 16 43.40 6.77 -22.34
N THR A 17 43.25 8.03 -22.75
CA THR A 17 44.38 8.80 -23.30
C THR A 17 45.37 9.27 -22.23
N GLY A 18 44.91 9.45 -20.96
CA GLY A 18 45.78 9.81 -19.83
C GLY A 18 46.65 8.64 -19.32
N LEU A 19 46.17 7.39 -19.48
CA LEU A 19 46.91 6.19 -19.09
C LEU A 19 47.93 5.71 -20.12
N SER A 20 47.76 6.15 -21.42
CA SER A 20 48.71 5.83 -22.48
C SER A 20 49.89 6.82 -22.58
N LEU A 21 49.87 7.93 -21.79
CA LEU A 21 50.97 8.93 -21.81
C LEU A 21 51.89 8.86 -20.60
N THR A 22 51.64 7.94 -19.63
CA THR A 22 52.54 7.72 -18.52
C THR A 22 53.43 6.49 -18.67
N ALA A 23 53.32 5.79 -19.79
CA ALA A 23 54.21 4.66 -20.14
C ALA A 23 55.37 5.04 -21.05
N CYS A 24 55.54 6.33 -21.36
CA CYS A 24 56.68 6.83 -22.16
C CYS A 24 57.24 8.07 -21.48
N SER A 25 57.78 7.95 -20.27
CA SER A 25 58.76 8.87 -19.72
C SER A 25 59.59 8.18 -18.68
N ASP A 26 60.36 7.25 -19.14
CA ASP A 26 61.74 7.14 -18.72
C ASP A 26 62.48 6.88 -20.00
N GLY A 27 62.82 7.95 -20.67
CA GLY A 27 63.95 7.95 -21.51
C GLY A 27 65.08 7.58 -20.62
N ASP A 28 65.62 6.48 -20.88
CA ASP A 28 67.06 6.30 -20.92
C ASP A 28 67.30 4.82 -21.03
N ASP A 29 68.12 4.55 -21.92
CA ASP A 29 68.76 3.28 -22.16
C ASP A 29 67.81 2.22 -22.71
N LEU A 30 67.59 2.28 -24.02
CA LEU A 30 67.70 1.04 -24.79
C LEU A 30 68.96 0.38 -24.25
N ASN A 31 68.79 -0.49 -23.24
CA ASN A 31 69.87 -1.24 -22.66
C ASN A 31 70.41 -2.10 -23.80
N THR A 32 71.47 -1.63 -24.42
CA THR A 32 72.20 -2.37 -25.43
C THR A 32 72.79 -3.65 -24.88
N ASP A 33 72.75 -3.82 -23.52
CA ASP A 33 73.17 -5.01 -22.79
C ASP A 33 72.12 -6.12 -22.73
N GLN A 34 70.94 -6.00 -23.40
CA GLN A 34 69.99 -7.10 -23.54
C GLN A 34 70.60 -8.29 -24.28
N TYR A 35 71.62 -8.06 -25.08
CA TYR A 35 72.35 -9.05 -25.77
C TYR A 35 73.79 -9.10 -25.26
N GLY A 36 74.09 -10.13 -24.45
CA GLY A 36 75.38 -10.33 -23.83
C GLY A 36 76.08 -11.65 -24.18
N ASN A 37 77.18 -11.94 -23.50
CA ASN A 37 77.89 -13.19 -23.64
C ASN A 37 77.25 -14.38 -22.91
N ASP A 38 76.29 -14.10 -22.01
CA ASP A 38 75.50 -15.14 -21.31
C ASP A 38 74.31 -15.58 -22.14
N ILE A 39 73.77 -16.76 -21.83
CA ILE A 39 72.57 -17.27 -22.52
C ILE A 39 71.35 -16.49 -21.92
N SER A 40 70.66 -15.75 -22.75
CA SER A 40 69.47 -14.98 -22.38
C SER A 40 68.34 -15.10 -23.40
N LEU A 41 67.10 -15.07 -22.90
CA LEU A 41 65.87 -15.01 -23.74
C LEU A 41 65.27 -13.64 -23.63
N ASN A 42 65.21 -12.87 -24.72
CA ASN A 42 64.70 -11.51 -24.74
C ASN A 42 63.27 -11.42 -25.26
N ALA A 43 62.94 -12.23 -26.21
CA ALA A 43 61.59 -12.28 -26.77
C ALA A 43 61.28 -13.66 -27.39
N PHE A 44 60.01 -13.93 -27.60
CA PHE A 44 59.56 -15.09 -28.39
C PHE A 44 58.26 -14.72 -29.12
N GLY A 45 58.01 -15.40 -30.22
CA GLY A 45 56.78 -15.18 -31.01
C GLY A 45 56.78 -15.89 -32.36
N PRO A 46 55.65 -15.83 -33.07
CA PRO A 46 54.43 -15.11 -32.72
C PRO A 46 53.71 -15.71 -31.54
N CYS A 47 53.02 -14.88 -30.76
CA CYS A 47 52.14 -15.33 -29.68
C CYS A 47 50.85 -14.50 -29.71
N PRO A 48 49.70 -15.09 -30.07
CA PRO A 48 49.45 -16.52 -30.25
C PRO A 48 50.14 -17.12 -31.48
N VAL A 49 50.60 -18.37 -31.36
CA VAL A 49 51.20 -19.14 -32.46
C VAL A 49 50.20 -20.18 -32.99
N LEU A 50 50.30 -20.50 -34.30
CA LEU A 50 49.50 -21.58 -34.90
C LEU A 50 50.01 -22.94 -34.39
N ARG A 51 49.14 -23.84 -33.97
CA ARG A 51 49.50 -25.24 -33.71
C ARG A 51 50.05 -25.89 -35.02
N GLY A 52 51.19 -26.53 -34.92
CA GLY A 52 51.94 -26.98 -36.10
C GLY A 52 52.72 -25.85 -36.81
N GLY A 53 52.60 -24.60 -36.34
CA GLY A 53 53.32 -23.44 -36.88
C GLY A 53 54.70 -23.27 -36.27
N THR A 54 55.48 -22.33 -36.80
CA THR A 54 56.84 -22.03 -36.34
C THR A 54 56.81 -20.97 -35.22
N LEU A 55 57.47 -21.26 -34.10
CA LEU A 55 57.71 -20.36 -33.01
C LEU A 55 59.17 -19.96 -32.95
N TYR A 56 59.45 -18.69 -32.88
CA TYR A 56 60.77 -18.12 -32.82
C TYR A 56 61.12 -17.66 -31.43
N PHE A 57 62.42 -17.77 -31.05
CA PHE A 57 62.95 -17.24 -29.80
C PHE A 57 64.16 -16.36 -30.14
N TYR A 58 64.24 -15.20 -29.55
CA TYR A 58 65.24 -14.17 -29.76
C TYR A 58 65.98 -13.89 -28.48
N GLY A 59 67.33 -13.85 -28.53
CA GLY A 59 68.12 -13.62 -27.33
C GLY A 59 69.63 -13.67 -27.63
N SER A 60 70.43 -14.06 -26.60
CA SER A 60 71.88 -14.25 -26.75
C SER A 60 72.19 -15.73 -26.53
N ASN A 61 73.07 -16.26 -27.42
CA ASN A 61 73.62 -17.61 -27.36
C ASN A 61 72.57 -18.73 -27.23
N LEU A 62 71.36 -18.52 -27.81
CA LEU A 62 70.25 -19.50 -27.78
C LEU A 62 70.58 -20.73 -28.64
N ASP A 63 71.57 -20.70 -29.49
CA ASP A 63 72.10 -21.84 -30.24
C ASP A 63 72.67 -22.95 -29.29
N GLN A 64 72.81 -22.65 -27.99
CA GLN A 64 73.21 -23.63 -26.97
C GLN A 64 71.97 -24.34 -26.32
N ILE A 65 70.74 -23.97 -26.68
CA ILE A 65 69.56 -24.64 -26.26
C ILE A 65 69.44 -25.98 -26.99
N THR A 66 69.23 -27.04 -26.22
CA THR A 66 69.11 -28.40 -26.74
C THR A 66 67.71 -29.00 -26.65
N GLU A 67 66.86 -28.37 -25.84
CA GLU A 67 65.51 -28.84 -25.59
C GLU A 67 64.58 -27.68 -25.28
N ILE A 68 63.37 -27.70 -25.77
CA ILE A 68 62.33 -26.72 -25.43
C ILE A 68 61.10 -27.46 -24.91
N ASP A 69 60.72 -27.13 -23.65
CA ASP A 69 59.54 -27.68 -22.97
C ASP A 69 58.36 -26.74 -23.17
N ILE A 70 57.37 -27.16 -23.92
CA ILE A 70 56.05 -26.52 -24.02
C ILE A 70 55.11 -27.31 -23.08
N PRO A 71 54.29 -26.64 -22.25
CA PRO A 71 53.33 -27.33 -21.41
C PRO A 71 52.44 -28.31 -22.21
N GLY A 72 52.22 -29.50 -21.70
CA GLY A 72 51.38 -30.57 -22.31
C GLY A 72 52.04 -31.30 -23.48
N ALA A 73 53.19 -30.87 -23.97
CA ALA A 73 53.89 -31.49 -25.09
C ALA A 73 55.08 -32.33 -24.61
N ASP A 74 55.49 -33.30 -25.46
CA ASP A 74 56.77 -33.98 -25.28
C ASP A 74 57.91 -32.96 -25.52
N PRO A 75 59.08 -33.14 -24.84
CA PRO A 75 60.23 -32.24 -25.04
C PRO A 75 60.67 -32.14 -26.46
N ILE A 76 60.80 -30.88 -26.97
CA ILE A 76 61.15 -30.59 -28.35
C ILE A 76 62.67 -30.44 -28.50
N THR A 77 63.29 -31.35 -29.16
CA THR A 77 64.75 -31.34 -29.47
C THR A 77 65.10 -30.95 -30.89
N ALA A 78 64.07 -30.87 -31.76
CA ALA A 78 64.24 -30.41 -33.16
C ALA A 78 64.19 -28.88 -33.16
N ILE A 79 65.35 -28.28 -32.87
CA ILE A 79 65.54 -26.82 -32.80
C ILE A 79 66.36 -26.39 -34.04
N THR A 80 65.83 -25.38 -34.75
CA THR A 80 66.53 -24.79 -35.86
C THR A 80 67.21 -23.50 -35.43
N ALA A 81 68.56 -23.43 -35.47
CA ALA A 81 69.27 -22.19 -35.22
C ALA A 81 69.29 -21.35 -36.55
N ILE A 82 68.71 -20.17 -36.43
CA ILE A 82 68.62 -19.18 -37.53
C ILE A 82 69.83 -18.22 -37.48
N ALA A 83 70.13 -17.74 -36.29
CA ALA A 83 71.26 -16.92 -35.98
C ALA A 83 71.89 -17.38 -34.64
N SER A 84 73.22 -17.24 -34.49
CA SER A 84 73.97 -17.66 -33.30
C SER A 84 74.77 -16.53 -32.70
N GLY A 85 75.28 -16.72 -31.46
CA GLY A 85 76.07 -15.73 -30.78
C GLY A 85 75.22 -14.72 -29.93
N THR A 86 75.74 -13.52 -29.71
CA THR A 86 75.12 -12.52 -28.89
C THR A 86 73.78 -12.01 -29.41
N HIS A 87 73.49 -12.19 -30.70
CA HIS A 87 72.17 -11.92 -31.32
C HIS A 87 71.67 -13.21 -31.95
N SER A 88 71.27 -14.14 -31.13
CA SER A 88 70.81 -15.45 -31.58
C SER A 88 69.32 -15.55 -31.79
N GLU A 89 68.95 -16.30 -32.81
CA GLU A 89 67.59 -16.64 -33.17
C GLU A 89 67.46 -18.14 -33.34
N ILE A 90 66.51 -18.75 -32.65
CA ILE A 90 66.18 -20.16 -32.88
C ILE A 90 64.69 -20.32 -33.12
N SER A 91 64.31 -21.37 -33.81
CA SER A 91 62.93 -21.70 -34.04
C SER A 91 62.65 -23.17 -33.80
N ILE A 92 61.38 -23.46 -33.53
CA ILE A 92 60.80 -24.80 -33.45
C ILE A 92 59.50 -24.88 -34.23
N GLN A 93 59.09 -26.10 -34.56
CA GLN A 93 57.71 -26.38 -34.94
C GLN A 93 56.92 -26.70 -33.69
N VAL A 94 55.88 -25.92 -33.43
CA VAL A 94 54.95 -26.17 -32.32
C VAL A 94 54.21 -27.47 -32.62
N PRO A 95 54.02 -28.41 -31.68
CA PRO A 95 53.21 -29.60 -31.89
C PRO A 95 51.81 -29.25 -32.38
N ALA A 96 51.29 -29.98 -33.33
CA ALA A 96 49.92 -29.82 -33.83
C ALA A 96 48.85 -30.31 -32.82
N GLU A 97 49.25 -31.19 -31.92
CA GLU A 97 48.39 -31.77 -30.85
C GLU A 97 49.20 -31.85 -29.56
N LYS A 98 48.50 -32.01 -28.43
CA LYS A 98 49.11 -32.21 -27.09
C LYS A 98 50.07 -31.07 -26.69
N CYS A 99 49.64 -29.83 -26.79
CA CYS A 99 50.35 -28.69 -26.21
C CYS A 99 49.33 -27.74 -25.57
N ASP A 100 49.66 -27.28 -24.36
CA ASP A 100 48.79 -26.41 -23.54
C ASP A 100 49.36 -25.00 -23.46
N THR A 101 48.53 -24.03 -23.14
CA THR A 101 48.99 -22.67 -22.83
C THR A 101 49.83 -22.70 -21.58
N GLY A 102 50.88 -21.89 -21.51
CA GLY A 102 51.68 -21.77 -20.29
C GLY A 102 53.09 -21.28 -20.58
N ILE A 103 53.91 -21.28 -19.54
CA ILE A 103 55.32 -20.81 -19.61
C ILE A 103 56.18 -21.87 -20.33
N VAL A 104 56.86 -21.44 -21.37
CA VAL A 104 57.80 -22.28 -22.12
C VAL A 104 59.16 -22.26 -21.43
N SER A 105 59.81 -23.43 -21.29
CA SER A 105 61.14 -23.57 -20.75
C SER A 105 62.13 -23.97 -21.84
N LEU A 106 63.23 -23.24 -21.96
CA LEU A 106 64.34 -23.55 -22.85
C LEU A 106 65.44 -24.17 -22.02
N VAL A 107 65.92 -25.36 -22.37
CA VAL A 107 66.87 -26.15 -21.60
C VAL A 107 68.20 -26.18 -22.33
N THR A 108 69.29 -25.87 -21.66
CA THR A 108 70.66 -25.97 -22.17
C THR A 108 71.24 -27.36 -22.01
N ALA A 109 72.26 -27.77 -22.75
CA ALA A 109 72.98 -29.03 -22.64
C ALA A 109 73.52 -29.32 -21.23
N LYS A 110 73.71 -28.29 -20.38
CA LYS A 110 74.16 -28.41 -19.00
C LYS A 110 73.01 -28.44 -17.98
N GLY A 111 71.75 -28.50 -18.43
CA GLY A 111 70.54 -28.55 -17.61
C GLY A 111 70.06 -27.20 -17.08
N GLY A 112 70.68 -26.06 -17.47
CA GLY A 112 70.15 -24.73 -17.17
C GLY A 112 68.86 -24.46 -17.89
N LYS A 113 67.89 -23.79 -17.22
CA LYS A 113 66.57 -23.50 -17.77
C LYS A 113 66.29 -22.00 -17.85
N LEU A 114 65.95 -21.51 -19.04
CA LEU A 114 65.35 -20.20 -19.28
C LEU A 114 63.86 -20.36 -19.44
N LYS A 115 63.11 -19.39 -18.97
CA LYS A 115 61.64 -19.40 -19.06
C LYS A 115 61.12 -18.16 -19.75
N THR A 116 60.08 -18.31 -20.56
CA THR A 116 59.35 -17.17 -21.10
C THR A 116 58.70 -16.37 -19.98
N VAL A 117 58.66 -15.05 -20.12
CA VAL A 117 58.01 -14.15 -19.16
C VAL A 117 56.49 -14.25 -19.27
N THR A 118 55.98 -14.40 -20.47
CA THR A 118 54.55 -14.56 -20.78
C THR A 118 54.27 -15.99 -21.23
N PRO A 119 53.06 -16.50 -20.98
CA PRO A 119 52.69 -17.81 -21.50
C PRO A 119 52.58 -17.84 -23.03
N ILE A 120 52.92 -18.98 -23.64
CA ILE A 120 52.57 -19.27 -25.03
C ILE A 120 51.05 -19.40 -25.10
N THR A 121 50.47 -18.81 -26.14
CA THR A 121 49.06 -18.95 -26.52
C THR A 121 48.94 -19.38 -27.97
N TYR A 122 47.87 -20.04 -28.30
CA TYR A 122 47.69 -20.64 -29.63
C TYR A 122 46.63 -19.90 -30.41
N ARG A 123 46.89 -19.73 -31.72
CA ARG A 123 45.92 -19.39 -32.74
C ARG A 123 45.56 -20.67 -33.47
N GLU A 124 44.28 -20.97 -33.46
CA GLU A 124 43.72 -22.11 -34.22
C GLU A 124 42.99 -21.54 -35.44
N ASP A 125 43.27 -22.01 -36.63
CA ASP A 125 42.46 -21.70 -37.80
C ASP A 125 41.26 -22.64 -37.83
N ILE A 126 40.34 -22.36 -36.88
CA ILE A 126 39.11 -23.13 -36.76
C ILE A 126 38.22 -22.81 -37.94
N THR A 127 37.76 -23.82 -38.65
CA THR A 127 36.82 -23.65 -39.77
C THR A 127 35.49 -24.27 -39.47
N MET A 128 34.46 -23.62 -39.97
CA MET A 128 33.11 -24.16 -40.01
C MET A 128 32.66 -24.20 -41.48
N ASP A 129 32.66 -25.40 -42.06
CA ASP A 129 32.44 -25.60 -43.48
C ASP A 129 30.96 -25.61 -43.84
N LYS A 130 30.16 -26.31 -43.06
CA LYS A 130 28.71 -26.49 -43.26
C LYS A 130 28.01 -26.93 -41.98
N PHE A 131 26.71 -26.73 -41.93
CA PHE A 131 25.85 -27.41 -41.01
C PHE A 131 24.61 -27.97 -41.70
N PHE A 132 23.91 -28.88 -41.05
CA PHE A 132 22.64 -29.44 -41.54
C PHE A 132 21.84 -30.07 -40.40
N VAL A 133 20.52 -30.20 -40.58
CA VAL A 133 19.59 -30.86 -39.65
C VAL A 133 19.17 -32.21 -40.23
N GLY A 134 19.54 -33.31 -39.53
CA GLY A 134 19.25 -34.68 -40.00
C GLY A 134 20.04 -35.08 -41.24
N GLN A 135 19.65 -34.63 -42.41
CA GLN A 135 20.31 -34.95 -43.68
C GLN A 135 21.12 -33.76 -44.20
N GLU A 136 22.26 -34.09 -44.86
CA GLU A 136 23.12 -33.07 -45.44
C GLU A 136 22.37 -32.23 -46.50
N GLY A 137 22.58 -30.91 -46.43
CA GLY A 137 21.90 -29.94 -47.28
C GLY A 137 20.57 -29.43 -46.72
N ASN A 138 20.02 -30.04 -45.66
CA ASN A 138 18.84 -29.51 -45.01
C ASN A 138 19.20 -28.51 -43.89
N LEU A 139 18.82 -27.24 -44.07
CA LEU A 139 19.04 -26.16 -43.10
C LEU A 139 17.83 -25.83 -42.24
N THR A 140 16.79 -26.69 -42.28
CA THR A 140 15.52 -26.44 -41.61
C THR A 140 15.25 -27.53 -40.56
N GLY A 141 14.87 -27.13 -39.38
CA GLY A 141 14.57 -28.04 -38.26
C GLY A 141 13.54 -27.52 -37.27
N ASN A 142 13.10 -28.42 -36.39
CA ASN A 142 12.25 -28.12 -35.25
C ASN A 142 13.09 -27.99 -33.98
N VAL A 143 12.59 -27.34 -32.96
CA VAL A 143 13.19 -27.36 -31.63
C VAL A 143 13.29 -28.83 -31.17
N GLY A 144 14.48 -29.24 -30.75
CA GLY A 144 14.82 -30.61 -30.37
C GLY A 144 15.48 -31.44 -31.44
N ASP A 145 15.42 -31.03 -32.71
CA ASP A 145 16.17 -31.68 -33.80
C ASP A 145 17.67 -31.47 -33.63
N ILE A 146 18.48 -32.41 -34.15
CA ILE A 146 19.93 -32.35 -34.03
C ILE A 146 20.53 -31.60 -35.22
N VAL A 147 21.19 -30.50 -34.92
CA VAL A 147 22.09 -29.82 -35.87
C VAL A 147 23.45 -30.51 -35.86
N THR A 148 23.96 -30.86 -37.01
CA THR A 148 25.31 -31.36 -37.20
C THR A 148 26.14 -30.28 -37.88
N ILE A 149 27.20 -29.83 -37.22
CA ILE A 149 28.15 -28.83 -37.72
C ILE A 149 29.43 -29.54 -38.10
N LYS A 150 29.96 -29.27 -39.33
CA LYS A 150 31.17 -29.84 -39.84
C LYS A 150 32.22 -28.77 -40.09
N GLY A 151 33.49 -29.11 -39.79
CA GLY A 151 34.63 -28.21 -39.97
C GLY A 151 35.95 -28.83 -39.56
N ASP A 152 36.92 -28.02 -39.19
CA ASP A 152 38.20 -28.48 -38.61
C ASP A 152 38.46 -27.69 -37.29
N TYR A 153 39.19 -28.32 -36.39
CA TYR A 153 39.48 -27.85 -35.02
C TYR A 153 38.22 -27.48 -34.18
N LEU A 154 37.08 -28.08 -34.50
CA LEU A 154 35.84 -27.86 -33.77
C LEU A 154 35.92 -28.31 -32.30
N ASN A 155 36.86 -29.22 -31.96
CA ASN A 155 37.12 -29.64 -30.58
C ASN A 155 37.59 -28.50 -29.66
N LEU A 156 37.91 -27.33 -30.20
CA LEU A 156 38.29 -26.12 -29.45
C LEU A 156 37.10 -25.18 -29.23
N MET A 157 35.95 -25.50 -29.78
CA MET A 157 34.75 -24.70 -29.69
C MET A 157 33.81 -25.32 -28.62
N HIS A 158 33.69 -24.67 -27.48
CA HIS A 158 32.98 -25.19 -26.29
C HIS A 158 31.55 -24.71 -26.18
N GLY A 159 31.08 -23.91 -27.14
CA GLY A 159 29.70 -23.40 -27.14
C GLY A 159 29.14 -23.22 -28.56
N VAL A 160 27.83 -23.45 -28.69
CA VAL A 160 27.04 -23.10 -29.89
C VAL A 160 25.97 -22.09 -29.49
N ILE A 161 26.00 -20.93 -30.15
CA ILE A 161 25.04 -19.85 -29.96
C ILE A 161 24.00 -19.93 -31.07
N PHE A 162 22.74 -20.10 -30.67
CA PHE A 162 21.58 -20.00 -31.53
C PHE A 162 21.02 -18.58 -31.48
N THR A 163 20.44 -18.11 -32.58
CA THR A 163 19.83 -16.76 -32.61
C THR A 163 18.79 -16.59 -31.52
N GLU A 164 18.87 -15.48 -30.78
CA GLU A 164 18.02 -15.11 -29.64
C GLU A 164 18.01 -16.13 -28.48
N LYS A 165 19.04 -16.96 -28.35
CA LYS A 165 19.19 -17.93 -27.29
C LYS A 165 20.57 -17.86 -26.64
N ASP A 166 20.64 -18.20 -25.36
CA ASP A 166 21.90 -18.37 -24.64
C ASP A 166 22.74 -19.49 -25.24
N THR A 167 24.06 -19.42 -25.04
CA THR A 167 25.00 -20.41 -25.52
C THR A 167 24.68 -21.81 -24.98
N VAL A 168 24.53 -22.77 -25.90
CA VAL A 168 24.52 -24.20 -25.55
C VAL A 168 25.97 -24.63 -25.38
N LYS A 169 26.33 -25.04 -24.15
CA LYS A 169 27.70 -25.44 -23.82
C LYS A 169 27.97 -26.89 -24.17
N GLU A 170 29.26 -27.23 -24.21
CA GLU A 170 29.76 -28.55 -24.60
C GLU A 170 29.14 -29.71 -23.83
N ASP A 171 28.86 -29.54 -22.53
CA ASP A 171 28.22 -30.56 -21.69
C ASP A 171 26.80 -30.95 -22.14
N ALA A 172 26.16 -30.10 -22.97
CA ALA A 172 24.87 -30.35 -23.59
C ALA A 172 24.96 -30.81 -25.06
N PHE A 173 26.15 -31.02 -25.59
CA PHE A 173 26.32 -31.53 -26.94
C PHE A 173 26.00 -33.01 -27.02
N VAL A 174 25.40 -33.44 -28.13
CA VAL A 174 25.14 -34.87 -28.40
C VAL A 174 26.44 -35.60 -28.73
N SER A 175 27.34 -34.95 -29.46
CA SER A 175 28.71 -35.38 -29.68
C SER A 175 29.58 -34.20 -30.10
N HIS A 176 30.87 -34.31 -29.76
CA HIS A 176 31.87 -33.27 -30.02
C HIS A 176 33.21 -33.92 -30.30
N ASP A 177 33.76 -33.65 -31.51
CA ASP A 177 35.09 -34.05 -31.91
C ASP A 177 35.72 -32.98 -32.80
N ARG A 178 36.95 -33.22 -33.31
CA ARG A 178 37.69 -32.26 -34.12
C ARG A 178 36.92 -31.81 -35.35
N TYR A 179 36.12 -32.67 -35.95
CA TYR A 179 35.49 -32.44 -37.26
C TYR A 179 33.99 -32.24 -37.19
N THR A 180 33.39 -32.46 -35.99
CA THR A 180 31.93 -32.49 -35.86
C THR A 180 31.46 -32.03 -34.49
N ILE A 181 30.52 -31.12 -34.48
CA ILE A 181 29.68 -30.84 -33.32
C ILE A 181 28.24 -31.26 -33.64
N ARG A 182 27.60 -32.02 -32.75
CA ARG A 182 26.18 -32.33 -32.83
C ARG A 182 25.47 -31.79 -31.59
N VAL A 183 24.51 -30.93 -31.84
CA VAL A 183 23.80 -30.23 -30.77
C VAL A 183 22.29 -30.16 -31.07
N ALA A 184 21.44 -30.35 -30.05
CA ALA A 184 20.01 -30.19 -30.25
C ALA A 184 19.64 -28.70 -30.35
N ILE A 185 18.70 -28.37 -31.23
CA ILE A 185 18.12 -27.03 -31.33
C ILE A 185 17.41 -26.73 -30.00
N PRO A 186 17.87 -25.76 -29.21
CA PRO A 186 17.29 -25.50 -27.87
C PRO A 186 15.95 -24.80 -27.98
N ALA A 187 15.14 -24.96 -26.94
CA ALA A 187 13.93 -24.15 -26.78
C ALA A 187 14.29 -22.66 -26.75
N GLY A 188 13.54 -21.85 -27.49
CA GLY A 188 13.78 -20.41 -27.63
C GLY A 188 14.67 -20.03 -28.80
N ALA A 189 15.33 -20.98 -29.47
CA ALA A 189 16.10 -20.71 -30.68
C ALA A 189 15.20 -20.23 -31.82
N ARG A 190 15.65 -19.22 -32.55
CA ARG A 190 14.96 -18.66 -33.73
C ARG A 190 15.74 -18.83 -35.00
N THR A 191 15.05 -18.62 -36.12
CA THR A 191 15.70 -18.59 -37.42
C THR A 191 16.82 -17.55 -37.43
N GLY A 192 18.03 -17.97 -37.82
CA GLY A 192 19.20 -17.11 -37.88
C GLY A 192 20.49 -17.90 -38.00
N VAL A 193 21.62 -17.19 -38.07
CA VAL A 193 22.94 -17.80 -38.12
C VAL A 193 23.32 -18.49 -36.83
N LEU A 194 24.09 -19.56 -36.91
CA LEU A 194 24.73 -20.20 -35.76
C LEU A 194 26.10 -19.58 -35.54
N LYS A 195 26.51 -19.44 -34.28
CA LYS A 195 27.88 -19.06 -33.94
C LYS A 195 28.49 -20.16 -33.06
N LEU A 196 29.73 -20.46 -33.31
CA LEU A 196 30.57 -21.27 -32.43
C LEU A 196 31.42 -20.33 -31.56
N THR A 197 31.66 -20.70 -30.34
CA THR A 197 32.51 -19.96 -29.41
C THR A 197 33.40 -20.88 -28.60
N ASP A 198 34.62 -20.45 -28.29
CA ASP A 198 35.57 -21.16 -27.43
C ASP A 198 35.30 -20.91 -25.92
N LEU A 199 34.35 -20.05 -25.57
CA LEU A 199 34.02 -19.61 -24.19
C LEU A 199 35.21 -18.99 -23.42
N ALA A 200 36.25 -18.52 -24.08
CA ALA A 200 37.38 -17.83 -23.47
C ALA A 200 36.95 -16.48 -22.87
N SER A 201 37.77 -15.88 -22.01
CA SER A 201 37.51 -14.54 -21.46
C SER A 201 37.43 -13.45 -22.53
N THR A 202 38.11 -13.65 -23.67
CA THR A 202 37.95 -12.90 -24.93
C THR A 202 37.60 -13.94 -25.98
N PRO A 203 36.31 -14.21 -26.22
CA PRO A 203 35.90 -15.37 -26.99
C PRO A 203 36.21 -15.20 -28.50
N SER A 204 36.66 -16.28 -29.09
CA SER A 204 36.72 -16.43 -30.55
C SER A 204 35.36 -16.92 -31.03
N GLU A 205 34.74 -16.21 -31.97
CA GLU A 205 33.43 -16.57 -32.50
C GLU A 205 33.53 -16.78 -34.04
N ILE A 206 32.88 -17.84 -34.53
CA ILE A 206 32.76 -18.14 -35.97
C ILE A 206 31.27 -18.29 -36.27
N GLU A 207 30.79 -17.60 -37.30
CA GLU A 207 29.40 -17.62 -37.75
C GLU A 207 29.20 -18.49 -38.98
N THR A 208 28.03 -19.13 -39.09
CA THR A 208 27.62 -19.79 -40.36
C THR A 208 27.31 -18.78 -41.44
N LYS A 209 27.57 -19.15 -42.68
CA LYS A 209 27.17 -18.35 -43.87
C LYS A 209 25.67 -18.37 -44.09
N ASP A 210 25.05 -19.52 -43.87
CA ASP A 210 23.63 -19.74 -44.02
C ASP A 210 22.93 -19.70 -42.69
N ALA A 211 21.65 -19.33 -42.69
CA ALA A 211 20.80 -19.33 -41.50
C ALA A 211 20.17 -20.70 -41.26
N LEU A 212 20.14 -21.15 -40.01
CA LEU A 212 19.27 -22.23 -39.57
C LEU A 212 17.82 -21.72 -39.61
N VAL A 213 16.94 -22.40 -40.30
CA VAL A 213 15.51 -22.08 -40.38
C VAL A 213 14.75 -22.93 -39.37
N ILE A 214 14.11 -22.29 -38.40
CA ILE A 214 13.24 -22.99 -37.47
C ILE A 214 11.83 -23.06 -38.07
N ASN A 215 11.29 -24.26 -38.19
CA ASN A 215 9.93 -24.48 -38.67
C ASN A 215 8.90 -23.83 -37.74
N LEU A 216 7.96 -23.13 -38.34
CA LEU A 216 6.82 -22.52 -37.61
C LEU A 216 5.53 -23.28 -37.92
N PRO A 217 4.69 -23.52 -36.92
CA PRO A 217 3.36 -24.08 -37.12
C PRO A 217 2.48 -23.16 -38.00
N THR A 218 1.51 -23.77 -38.66
CA THR A 218 0.41 -23.02 -39.29
C THR A 218 -0.90 -23.39 -38.68
N VAL A 219 -1.84 -22.44 -38.56
CA VAL A 219 -3.16 -22.66 -38.04
C VAL A 219 -4.18 -22.62 -39.19
N THR A 220 -4.98 -23.68 -39.30
CA THR A 220 -6.05 -23.75 -40.31
C THR A 220 -7.38 -23.37 -39.69
N LYS A 221 -7.62 -23.77 -38.42
CA LYS A 221 -8.91 -23.54 -37.76
C LYS A 221 -8.78 -23.61 -36.24
N ILE A 222 -9.55 -22.77 -35.54
CA ILE A 222 -9.86 -22.92 -34.12
C ILE A 222 -11.38 -23.17 -33.96
N SER A 223 -11.78 -24.11 -33.13
CA SER A 223 -13.19 -24.47 -32.94
C SER A 223 -13.46 -25.13 -31.60
N PRO A 224 -14.59 -24.81 -30.93
CA PRO A 224 -15.55 -23.74 -31.27
C PRO A 224 -14.98 -22.35 -30.96
N THR A 225 -15.53 -21.29 -31.57
CA THR A 225 -15.10 -19.90 -31.33
C THR A 225 -15.95 -19.18 -30.28
N SER A 226 -17.08 -19.77 -29.88
CA SER A 226 -17.92 -19.31 -28.77
C SER A 226 -18.16 -20.48 -27.82
N LEU A 227 -17.73 -20.37 -26.57
CA LEU A 227 -17.83 -21.48 -25.65
C LEU A 227 -17.78 -21.06 -24.18
N LYS A 228 -18.27 -21.97 -23.36
CA LYS A 228 -18.28 -21.86 -21.90
C LYS A 228 -16.91 -22.24 -21.34
N ALA A 229 -16.48 -21.59 -20.24
CA ALA A 229 -15.30 -21.96 -19.48
C ALA A 229 -15.32 -23.47 -19.12
N GLY A 230 -14.16 -24.12 -19.17
CA GLY A 230 -14.00 -25.54 -18.92
C GLY A 230 -14.33 -26.45 -20.13
N LYS A 231 -14.92 -25.93 -21.21
CA LYS A 231 -15.17 -26.69 -22.44
C LYS A 231 -13.92 -26.74 -23.32
N THR A 232 -13.83 -27.78 -24.15
CA THR A 232 -12.67 -28.05 -24.98
C THR A 232 -12.65 -27.19 -26.25
N ILE A 233 -11.48 -26.61 -26.52
CA ILE A 233 -11.11 -25.97 -27.77
C ILE A 233 -10.19 -26.90 -28.54
N THR A 234 -10.35 -26.93 -29.85
CA THR A 234 -9.47 -27.65 -30.78
C THR A 234 -8.85 -26.65 -31.74
N VAL A 235 -7.54 -26.63 -31.82
CA VAL A 235 -6.76 -25.95 -32.87
C VAL A 235 -6.31 -27.01 -33.87
N THR A 236 -6.52 -26.78 -35.16
CA THR A 236 -6.06 -27.63 -36.26
C THR A 236 -5.11 -26.87 -37.15
N GLY A 237 -4.10 -27.56 -37.69
CA GLY A 237 -3.05 -26.93 -38.48
C GLY A 237 -1.94 -27.90 -38.90
N THR A 238 -0.70 -27.40 -38.98
CA THR A 238 0.52 -28.20 -39.19
C THR A 238 1.58 -27.82 -38.17
N GLY A 239 2.45 -28.72 -37.76
CA GLY A 239 3.55 -28.47 -36.82
C GLY A 239 3.07 -28.10 -35.40
N LEU A 240 1.84 -28.43 -35.01
CA LEU A 240 1.26 -28.03 -33.72
C LEU A 240 1.90 -28.76 -32.53
N ASP A 241 2.67 -29.82 -32.76
CA ASP A 241 3.54 -30.47 -31.77
C ASP A 241 4.68 -29.56 -31.28
N GLN A 242 4.96 -28.46 -32.01
CA GLN A 242 5.96 -27.46 -31.65
C GLN A 242 5.38 -26.32 -30.77
N ILE A 243 4.12 -26.39 -30.34
CA ILE A 243 3.53 -25.40 -29.44
C ILE A 243 3.96 -25.69 -28.00
N ALA A 244 4.50 -24.69 -27.32
CA ALA A 244 4.89 -24.71 -25.92
C ALA A 244 3.76 -24.24 -25.00
N SER A 245 3.01 -23.21 -25.43
CA SER A 245 1.87 -22.70 -24.67
C SER A 245 0.88 -21.97 -25.57
N ILE A 246 -0.31 -21.74 -25.06
CA ILE A 246 -1.38 -21.00 -25.73
C ILE A 246 -1.77 -19.82 -24.84
N LYS A 247 -1.61 -18.61 -25.35
CA LYS A 247 -2.06 -17.38 -24.69
C LYS A 247 -3.47 -17.04 -25.10
N LEU A 248 -4.29 -16.75 -24.12
CA LEU A 248 -5.65 -16.21 -24.27
C LEU A 248 -5.72 -14.89 -23.52
N ALA A 249 -6.66 -14.04 -23.85
CA ALA A 249 -6.96 -12.88 -23.04
C ALA A 249 -7.32 -13.33 -21.61
N GLY A 250 -6.54 -12.91 -20.62
CA GLY A 250 -6.74 -13.23 -19.18
C GLY A 250 -6.22 -14.60 -18.72
N ALA A 251 -5.63 -15.44 -19.59
CA ALA A 251 -5.10 -16.75 -19.21
C ALA A 251 -4.04 -17.28 -20.17
N THR A 252 -3.20 -18.21 -19.69
CA THR A 252 -2.27 -18.98 -20.50
C THR A 252 -2.46 -20.46 -20.17
N VAL A 253 -2.32 -21.32 -21.17
CA VAL A 253 -2.34 -22.78 -21.05
C VAL A 253 -0.99 -23.31 -21.53
N ASP A 254 -0.20 -23.88 -20.64
CA ASP A 254 1.07 -24.51 -21.00
C ASP A 254 0.85 -25.91 -21.58
N ALA A 255 1.86 -26.48 -22.21
CA ALA A 255 1.77 -27.80 -22.85
C ALA A 255 1.28 -28.91 -21.90
N SER A 256 1.61 -28.82 -20.60
CA SER A 256 1.10 -29.75 -19.57
C SER A 256 -0.41 -29.68 -19.33
N GLY A 257 -1.06 -28.56 -19.73
CA GLY A 257 -2.50 -28.37 -19.68
C GLY A 257 -3.24 -28.79 -20.96
N PHE A 258 -2.54 -29.32 -21.97
CA PHE A 258 -3.17 -29.82 -23.19
C PHE A 258 -3.76 -31.22 -22.97
N PHE A 259 -4.98 -31.44 -23.42
CA PHE A 259 -5.61 -32.77 -23.40
C PHE A 259 -4.97 -33.70 -24.42
N SER A 260 -4.62 -33.17 -25.61
CA SER A 260 -3.87 -33.84 -26.64
C SER A 260 -3.09 -32.85 -27.48
N GLN A 261 -1.93 -33.29 -27.98
CA GLN A 261 -1.09 -32.52 -28.89
C GLN A 261 -0.42 -33.46 -29.88
N ASN A 262 -0.50 -33.14 -31.16
CA ASN A 262 0.22 -33.80 -32.24
C ASN A 262 0.50 -32.80 -33.36
N ALA A 263 1.15 -33.21 -34.46
CA ALA A 263 1.52 -32.31 -35.55
C ALA A 263 0.34 -31.59 -36.21
N THR A 264 -0.89 -32.09 -36.09
CA THR A 264 -2.07 -31.54 -36.77
C THR A 264 -3.15 -30.99 -35.89
N THR A 265 -3.14 -31.33 -34.59
CA THR A 265 -4.16 -30.90 -33.62
C THR A 265 -3.59 -30.66 -32.24
N THR A 266 -4.10 -29.64 -31.59
CA THR A 266 -3.93 -29.39 -30.15
C THR A 266 -5.26 -29.11 -29.51
N THR A 267 -5.57 -29.79 -28.38
CA THR A 267 -6.83 -29.63 -27.64
C THR A 267 -6.57 -29.24 -26.19
N PHE A 268 -7.34 -28.30 -25.68
CA PHE A 268 -7.23 -27.83 -24.30
C PHE A 268 -8.57 -27.32 -23.76
N ALA A 269 -8.72 -27.21 -22.44
CA ALA A 269 -9.90 -26.58 -21.84
C ALA A 269 -9.78 -25.07 -21.86
N LEU A 270 -10.90 -24.35 -22.14
CA LEU A 270 -10.96 -22.90 -21.95
C LEU A 270 -10.78 -22.58 -20.45
N PRO A 271 -9.73 -21.87 -20.05
CA PRO A 271 -9.56 -21.49 -18.65
C PRO A 271 -10.67 -20.60 -18.13
N VAL A 272 -11.01 -20.75 -16.85
CA VAL A 272 -12.11 -19.97 -16.22
C VAL A 272 -11.86 -18.45 -16.18
N LYS A 273 -10.60 -18.03 -16.25
CA LYS A 273 -10.20 -16.63 -16.29
C LYS A 273 -10.10 -16.05 -17.71
N ALA A 274 -10.21 -16.89 -18.73
CA ALA A 274 -10.13 -16.41 -20.10
C ALA A 274 -11.30 -15.48 -20.43
N THR A 275 -11.00 -14.40 -21.16
CA THR A 275 -11.98 -13.44 -21.68
C THR A 275 -12.04 -13.50 -23.20
N ASP A 276 -12.94 -12.72 -23.80
CA ASP A 276 -13.00 -12.59 -25.25
C ASP A 276 -11.71 -12.02 -25.79
N GLY A 277 -11.23 -12.54 -26.88
CA GLY A 277 -10.03 -12.03 -27.50
C GLY A 277 -9.32 -13.01 -28.40
N GLU A 278 -8.13 -12.61 -28.83
CA GLU A 278 -7.26 -13.40 -29.68
C GLU A 278 -6.68 -14.59 -28.90
N VAL A 279 -6.52 -15.70 -29.61
CA VAL A 279 -5.80 -16.90 -29.16
C VAL A 279 -4.47 -16.94 -29.89
N THR A 280 -3.37 -16.88 -29.15
CA THR A 280 -2.03 -16.85 -29.68
C THR A 280 -1.28 -18.12 -29.25
N LEU A 281 -0.77 -18.86 -30.22
CA LEU A 281 0.07 -20.01 -30.00
C LEU A 281 1.50 -19.53 -29.80
N VAL A 282 2.17 -19.96 -28.74
CA VAL A 282 3.59 -19.69 -28.50
C VAL A 282 4.35 -20.96 -28.78
N THR A 283 5.24 -20.92 -29.76
CA THR A 283 6.05 -22.06 -30.15
C THR A 283 7.17 -22.36 -29.16
N LYS A 284 7.76 -23.52 -29.20
CA LYS A 284 8.99 -23.89 -28.47
C LYS A 284 10.15 -22.94 -28.80
N SER A 285 10.16 -22.35 -29.99
CA SER A 285 11.11 -21.30 -30.41
C SER A 285 10.75 -19.89 -29.92
N GLY A 286 9.64 -19.72 -29.15
CA GLY A 286 9.22 -18.43 -28.64
C GLY A 286 8.50 -17.51 -29.63
N VAL A 287 8.23 -17.99 -30.87
CA VAL A 287 7.47 -17.24 -31.87
C VAL A 287 5.98 -17.32 -31.54
N GLU A 288 5.29 -16.21 -31.67
CA GLU A 288 3.85 -16.09 -31.47
C GLU A 288 3.11 -16.18 -32.82
N ILE A 289 2.06 -17.00 -32.87
CA ILE A 289 1.24 -17.24 -34.05
C ILE A 289 -0.22 -17.09 -33.70
N SER A 290 -0.96 -16.24 -34.38
CA SER A 290 -2.39 -16.08 -34.20
C SER A 290 -3.15 -17.34 -34.61
N ALA A 291 -4.04 -17.81 -33.76
CA ALA A 291 -4.99 -18.90 -34.04
C ALA A 291 -6.42 -18.41 -34.31
N GLY A 292 -6.65 -17.09 -34.28
CA GLY A 292 -7.95 -16.46 -34.38
C GLY A 292 -8.49 -16.00 -33.05
N SER A 293 -9.76 -15.69 -32.95
CA SER A 293 -10.40 -15.15 -31.74
C SER A 293 -11.51 -16.03 -31.22
N ILE A 294 -11.73 -15.96 -29.92
CA ILE A 294 -12.84 -16.63 -29.25
C ILE A 294 -13.70 -15.64 -28.46
N THR A 295 -14.94 -16.04 -28.18
CA THR A 295 -15.86 -15.37 -27.27
C THR A 295 -16.24 -16.33 -26.15
N THR A 296 -16.34 -15.82 -24.93
CA THR A 296 -16.73 -16.60 -23.74
C THR A 296 -18.24 -16.44 -23.48
N VAL A 297 -18.89 -17.55 -23.23
CA VAL A 297 -20.32 -17.57 -22.86
C VAL A 297 -20.51 -16.89 -21.50
N VAL A 298 -21.56 -16.12 -21.36
CA VAL A 298 -22.02 -15.51 -20.13
C VAL A 298 -23.46 -15.98 -19.81
N PRO A 299 -23.90 -15.94 -18.53
CA PRO A 299 -25.25 -16.26 -18.14
C PRO A 299 -26.32 -15.45 -18.92
N THR A 300 -27.38 -16.09 -19.28
CA THR A 300 -28.50 -15.49 -20.08
C THR A 300 -29.86 -15.87 -19.53
N SER A 301 -30.91 -15.18 -20.00
CA SER A 301 -32.33 -15.42 -19.62
C SER A 301 -32.54 -15.32 -18.10
N LEU A 302 -31.95 -14.29 -17.47
CA LEU A 302 -31.95 -14.13 -16.04
C LEU A 302 -33.26 -13.59 -15.49
N VAL A 303 -33.80 -14.24 -14.46
CA VAL A 303 -35.00 -13.83 -13.74
C VAL A 303 -34.79 -13.98 -12.25
N ALA A 304 -35.02 -12.90 -11.49
CA ALA A 304 -34.96 -12.90 -10.04
C ALA A 304 -36.36 -13.13 -9.42
N ALA A 305 -36.46 -13.97 -8.40
CA ALA A 305 -37.66 -14.25 -7.65
C ALA A 305 -37.37 -14.57 -6.17
N PRO A 306 -38.20 -14.08 -5.22
CA PRO A 306 -39.31 -13.17 -5.40
C PRO A 306 -38.87 -11.79 -5.90
N ASN A 307 -39.77 -11.07 -6.55
CA ASN A 307 -39.54 -9.71 -6.99
C ASN A 307 -40.89 -8.93 -6.88
N PRO A 308 -41.04 -8.03 -5.88
CA PRO A 308 -40.02 -7.53 -4.97
C PRO A 308 -39.59 -8.56 -3.92
N VAL A 309 -38.35 -8.38 -3.41
CA VAL A 309 -37.73 -9.17 -2.35
C VAL A 309 -37.38 -8.29 -1.13
N LYS A 310 -37.49 -8.84 0.06
CA LYS A 310 -37.17 -8.11 1.33
C LYS A 310 -35.69 -8.17 1.61
N ASN A 311 -35.09 -7.09 2.14
CA ASN A 311 -33.75 -7.12 2.71
C ASN A 311 -33.64 -8.22 3.79
N GLY A 312 -32.53 -8.95 3.81
CA GLY A 312 -32.32 -10.12 4.68
C GLY A 312 -32.94 -11.43 4.17
N ALA A 313 -33.85 -11.39 3.19
CA ALA A 313 -34.45 -12.58 2.60
C ALA A 313 -33.60 -13.16 1.44
N ASP A 314 -33.89 -14.39 1.06
CA ASP A 314 -33.26 -15.03 -0.09
C ASP A 314 -33.91 -14.64 -1.41
N VAL A 315 -33.05 -14.36 -2.39
CA VAL A 315 -33.43 -14.21 -3.79
C VAL A 315 -32.88 -15.38 -4.60
N THR A 316 -33.71 -15.93 -5.47
CA THR A 316 -33.33 -16.96 -6.43
C THR A 316 -33.27 -16.34 -7.82
N ILE A 317 -32.12 -16.47 -8.49
CA ILE A 317 -31.95 -16.09 -9.88
C ILE A 317 -31.95 -17.36 -10.72
N THR A 318 -32.85 -17.45 -11.67
CA THR A 318 -32.92 -18.54 -12.66
C THR A 318 -32.43 -18.06 -14.01
N GLY A 319 -31.84 -18.96 -14.80
CA GLY A 319 -31.29 -18.63 -16.11
C GLY A 319 -30.56 -19.80 -16.75
N LYS A 320 -29.66 -19.49 -17.68
CA LYS A 320 -28.75 -20.46 -18.32
C LYS A 320 -27.31 -20.11 -17.98
N ASP A 321 -26.45 -21.13 -17.88
CA ASP A 321 -25.01 -20.99 -17.63
C ASP A 321 -24.67 -20.26 -16.32
N LEU A 322 -25.54 -20.34 -15.32
CA LEU A 322 -25.36 -19.70 -14.01
C LEU A 322 -24.26 -20.32 -13.16
N ASP A 323 -23.80 -21.53 -13.47
CA ASP A 323 -22.62 -22.15 -12.82
C ASP A 323 -21.29 -21.42 -13.10
N LEU A 324 -21.28 -20.45 -14.03
CA LEU A 324 -20.17 -19.53 -14.26
C LEU A 324 -20.07 -18.42 -13.20
N VAL A 325 -21.12 -18.25 -12.37
CA VAL A 325 -21.18 -17.18 -11.37
C VAL A 325 -20.29 -17.52 -10.18
N THR A 326 -19.39 -16.61 -9.84
CA THR A 326 -18.45 -16.72 -8.70
C THR A 326 -18.73 -15.71 -7.59
N GLY A 327 -19.53 -14.69 -7.89
CA GLY A 327 -19.90 -13.67 -6.92
C GLY A 327 -21.15 -12.93 -7.33
N ILE A 328 -21.75 -12.26 -6.35
CA ILE A 328 -22.97 -11.47 -6.53
C ILE A 328 -22.82 -10.16 -5.75
N SER A 329 -23.25 -9.06 -6.34
CA SER A 329 -23.38 -7.80 -5.63
C SER A 329 -24.72 -7.14 -5.92
N PHE A 330 -25.24 -6.47 -4.91
CA PHE A 330 -26.43 -5.66 -4.96
C PHE A 330 -26.01 -4.18 -4.96
N PRO A 331 -26.86 -3.26 -5.40
CA PRO A 331 -26.60 -1.84 -5.20
C PRO A 331 -26.29 -1.56 -3.72
N ASN A 332 -25.20 -0.86 -3.48
CA ASN A 332 -24.68 -0.48 -2.16
C ASN A 332 -24.22 -1.63 -1.22
N ALA A 333 -24.21 -2.90 -1.67
CA ALA A 333 -23.78 -4.02 -0.83
C ALA A 333 -23.30 -5.22 -1.64
N ASP A 334 -22.23 -5.89 -1.16
CA ASP A 334 -21.86 -7.20 -1.68
C ASP A 334 -22.72 -8.30 -1.07
N GLY A 335 -23.15 -9.23 -1.93
CA GLY A 335 -23.98 -10.36 -1.53
C GLY A 335 -23.17 -11.63 -1.26
N THR A 336 -23.81 -12.60 -0.60
CA THR A 336 -23.25 -13.92 -0.35
C THR A 336 -24.05 -14.99 -1.12
N LEU A 337 -23.33 -15.76 -1.94
CA LEU A 337 -23.91 -16.90 -2.65
C LEU A 337 -24.16 -18.05 -1.66
N LYS A 338 -25.37 -18.58 -1.65
CA LYS A 338 -25.76 -19.79 -0.90
C LYS A 338 -25.61 -21.06 -1.72
N SER A 339 -26.02 -20.98 -2.99
CA SER A 339 -25.86 -22.11 -3.92
C SER A 339 -25.78 -21.61 -5.35
N VAL A 340 -25.03 -22.35 -6.16
CA VAL A 340 -24.84 -22.08 -7.59
C VAL A 340 -24.99 -23.40 -8.34
N SER A 341 -25.79 -23.38 -9.40
CA SER A 341 -25.98 -24.51 -10.36
C SER A 341 -26.07 -23.93 -11.77
N GLU A 342 -26.14 -24.78 -12.78
CA GLU A 342 -26.21 -24.36 -14.17
C GLU A 342 -27.46 -23.51 -14.49
N SER A 343 -28.57 -23.75 -13.78
CA SER A 343 -29.86 -23.07 -14.01
C SER A 343 -30.30 -22.15 -12.87
N LYS A 344 -29.57 -22.09 -11.76
CA LYS A 344 -30.03 -21.41 -10.56
C LYS A 344 -28.91 -20.90 -9.69
N VAL A 345 -29.03 -19.67 -9.21
CA VAL A 345 -28.22 -19.06 -8.14
C VAL A 345 -29.16 -18.65 -7.01
N VAL A 346 -28.79 -18.94 -5.77
CA VAL A 346 -29.49 -18.46 -4.56
C VAL A 346 -28.55 -17.62 -3.74
N ALA A 347 -29.00 -16.45 -3.33
CA ALA A 347 -28.23 -15.52 -2.48
C ALA A 347 -29.13 -14.83 -1.47
N THR A 348 -28.58 -14.41 -0.32
CA THR A 348 -29.27 -13.53 0.62
C THR A 348 -29.11 -12.09 0.18
N VAL A 349 -30.20 -11.34 0.14
CA VAL A 349 -30.19 -9.89 -0.09
C VAL A 349 -29.64 -9.20 1.15
N PRO A 350 -28.53 -8.47 1.07
CA PRO A 350 -27.97 -7.78 2.23
C PRO A 350 -28.92 -6.74 2.83
N GLU A 351 -28.82 -6.52 4.14
CA GLU A 351 -29.62 -5.49 4.83
C GLU A 351 -29.42 -4.09 4.24
N ALA A 352 -28.20 -3.77 3.79
CA ALA A 352 -27.84 -2.48 3.20
C ALA A 352 -28.11 -2.39 1.69
N ALA A 353 -28.61 -3.45 1.07
CA ALA A 353 -28.91 -3.44 -0.38
C ALA A 353 -30.00 -2.42 -0.72
N GLN A 354 -29.80 -1.69 -1.82
CA GLN A 354 -30.74 -0.69 -2.34
C GLN A 354 -31.38 -1.15 -3.65
N ASN A 355 -32.40 -0.45 -4.12
CA ASN A 355 -33.04 -0.72 -5.38
C ASN A 355 -32.08 -0.52 -6.58
N GLY A 356 -32.21 -1.35 -7.62
CA GLY A 356 -31.39 -1.31 -8.82
C GLY A 356 -31.22 -2.72 -9.40
N ASP A 357 -30.10 -2.96 -10.11
CA ASP A 357 -29.82 -4.26 -10.71
C ASP A 357 -28.84 -5.06 -9.87
N ILE A 358 -29.13 -6.33 -9.65
CA ILE A 358 -28.16 -7.29 -9.11
C ILE A 358 -27.09 -7.52 -10.16
N THR A 359 -25.82 -7.51 -9.76
CA THR A 359 -24.67 -7.82 -10.61
C THR A 359 -24.12 -9.18 -10.26
N LEU A 360 -24.12 -10.11 -11.20
CA LEU A 360 -23.44 -11.41 -11.11
C LEU A 360 -22.03 -11.28 -11.66
N LYS A 361 -21.03 -11.68 -10.88
CA LYS A 361 -19.60 -11.62 -11.20
C LYS A 361 -19.14 -13.00 -11.68
N LEU A 362 -18.36 -13.06 -12.76
CA LEU A 362 -17.80 -14.28 -13.31
C LEU A 362 -16.31 -14.38 -13.00
N ALA A 363 -15.74 -15.60 -13.06
CA ALA A 363 -14.31 -15.85 -12.76
C ALA A 363 -13.35 -15.10 -13.70
N ASN A 364 -13.79 -14.75 -14.90
CA ASN A 364 -13.03 -14.00 -15.90
C ASN A 364 -13.19 -12.48 -15.79
N GLY A 365 -13.84 -11.97 -14.73
CA GLY A 365 -14.07 -10.55 -14.51
C GLY A 365 -15.25 -9.95 -15.27
N LYS A 366 -15.92 -10.72 -16.15
CA LYS A 366 -17.16 -10.27 -16.77
C LYS A 366 -18.29 -10.22 -15.75
N THR A 367 -19.28 -9.38 -16.03
CA THR A 367 -20.48 -9.24 -15.21
C THR A 367 -21.72 -9.30 -16.07
N VAL A 368 -22.81 -9.79 -15.50
CA VAL A 368 -24.14 -9.70 -16.06
C VAL A 368 -25.09 -9.17 -15.00
N THR A 369 -26.14 -8.46 -15.43
CA THR A 369 -27.10 -7.86 -14.50
C THR A 369 -28.46 -8.48 -14.62
N VAL A 370 -29.21 -8.47 -13.52
CA VAL A 370 -30.61 -8.89 -13.46
C VAL A 370 -31.43 -7.91 -12.63
N ALA A 371 -32.51 -7.43 -13.17
CA ALA A 371 -33.37 -6.46 -12.50
C ALA A 371 -34.09 -7.09 -11.29
N TYR A 372 -34.14 -6.36 -10.20
CA TYR A 372 -34.91 -6.70 -9.02
C TYR A 372 -35.46 -5.42 -8.36
N LYS A 373 -36.41 -5.60 -7.46
CA LYS A 373 -36.98 -4.54 -6.62
C LYS A 373 -36.96 -4.99 -5.17
N LEU A 374 -36.78 -4.05 -4.26
CA LEU A 374 -36.95 -4.29 -2.83
C LEU A 374 -38.36 -4.03 -2.37
N VAL A 375 -38.78 -4.77 -1.34
CA VAL A 375 -40.01 -4.46 -0.60
C VAL A 375 -39.81 -3.11 0.12
N ALA A 376 -40.75 -2.21 -0.06
CA ALA A 376 -40.82 -0.94 0.65
C ALA A 376 -41.93 -0.98 1.73
N PRO A 377 -41.64 -0.42 2.94
CA PRO A 377 -42.67 -0.33 3.96
C PRO A 377 -43.83 0.56 3.52
N THR A 378 -45.04 0.24 3.97
CA THR A 378 -46.21 1.06 3.76
C THR A 378 -46.91 1.38 5.07
N ILE A 379 -47.48 2.57 5.18
CA ILE A 379 -48.36 2.93 6.28
C ILE A 379 -49.81 2.90 5.77
N THR A 380 -50.64 2.13 6.43
CA THR A 380 -52.07 2.02 6.11
C THR A 380 -52.93 2.84 7.07
N LYS A 381 -52.45 3.10 8.29
CA LYS A 381 -53.25 3.84 9.27
C LYS A 381 -52.35 4.56 10.29
N PHE A 382 -52.70 5.80 10.63
CA PHE A 382 -52.21 6.54 11.79
C PHE A 382 -53.29 6.55 12.88
N THR A 383 -52.91 6.36 14.12
CA THR A 383 -53.82 6.44 15.26
C THR A 383 -53.19 7.32 16.36
N PRO A 384 -53.66 8.56 16.49
CA PRO A 384 -54.61 9.27 15.59
C PRO A 384 -53.91 9.80 14.33
N SER A 385 -54.66 10.21 13.29
CA SER A 385 -54.13 10.81 12.04
C SER A 385 -53.89 12.33 12.18
N VAL A 386 -54.49 12.98 13.17
CA VAL A 386 -54.18 14.35 13.60
C VAL A 386 -53.74 14.27 15.04
N ILE A 387 -52.51 14.74 15.31
CA ILE A 387 -51.89 14.60 16.65
C ILE A 387 -51.19 15.89 17.03
N THR A 388 -51.15 16.17 18.35
CA THR A 388 -50.31 17.24 18.90
C THR A 388 -48.92 16.70 19.21
N ALA A 389 -47.86 17.44 18.84
CA ALA A 389 -46.48 17.13 19.18
C ALA A 389 -46.31 16.83 20.68
N GLY A 390 -45.43 15.89 21.03
CA GLY A 390 -45.22 15.36 22.36
C GLY A 390 -46.09 14.14 22.70
N ASN A 391 -47.10 13.83 21.92
CA ASN A 391 -47.98 12.69 22.18
C ASN A 391 -47.54 11.40 21.50
N LYS A 392 -48.09 10.27 21.95
CA LYS A 392 -47.82 8.94 21.39
C LYS A 392 -48.60 8.70 20.12
N LEU A 393 -47.92 8.27 19.08
CA LEU A 393 -48.49 7.92 17.79
C LEU A 393 -48.28 6.42 17.55
N LEU A 394 -49.37 5.75 17.09
CA LEU A 394 -49.31 4.38 16.57
C LEU A 394 -49.48 4.41 15.07
N MET A 395 -48.56 3.84 14.36
CA MET A 395 -48.61 3.62 12.92
C MET A 395 -48.78 2.14 12.64
N GLN A 396 -49.71 1.79 11.74
CA GLN A 396 -49.97 0.44 11.28
C GLN A 396 -49.69 0.34 9.78
N GLY A 397 -49.13 -0.79 9.33
CA GLY A 397 -48.75 -0.95 7.93
C GLY A 397 -48.15 -2.32 7.63
N THR A 398 -47.28 -2.38 6.62
CA THR A 398 -46.54 -3.59 6.27
C THR A 398 -45.03 -3.28 6.22
N ASP A 399 -44.22 -4.28 6.53
CA ASP A 399 -42.76 -4.23 6.45
C ASP A 399 -42.10 -3.08 7.26
N LEU A 400 -42.78 -2.66 8.30
CA LEU A 400 -42.32 -1.56 9.16
C LEU A 400 -41.06 -1.90 9.99
N ASP A 401 -40.70 -3.16 10.08
CA ASP A 401 -39.43 -3.62 10.66
C ASP A 401 -38.19 -3.21 9.83
N LEU A 402 -38.38 -2.77 8.57
CA LEU A 402 -37.33 -2.18 7.73
C LEU A 402 -36.99 -0.73 8.07
N VAL A 403 -37.84 -0.05 8.85
CA VAL A 403 -37.65 1.36 9.24
C VAL A 403 -36.57 1.47 10.31
N GLN A 404 -35.59 2.34 10.09
CA GLN A 404 -34.53 2.67 11.03
C GLN A 404 -34.90 3.89 11.89
N SER A 405 -35.42 4.92 11.23
CA SER A 405 -35.87 6.14 11.90
C SER A 405 -36.98 6.82 11.12
N ILE A 406 -37.68 7.73 11.77
CA ILE A 406 -38.77 8.49 11.20
C ILE A 406 -38.46 9.97 11.33
N GLU A 407 -38.47 10.69 10.22
CA GLU A 407 -38.37 12.13 10.19
C GLU A 407 -39.75 12.77 10.22
N PHE A 408 -39.99 13.53 11.26
CA PHE A 408 -41.22 14.31 11.45
C PHE A 408 -41.09 15.70 10.82
N PRO A 409 -42.20 16.32 10.41
CA PRO A 409 -42.19 17.67 9.87
C PRO A 409 -41.78 18.71 10.90
N GLY A 410 -41.01 19.73 10.50
CA GLY A 410 -40.50 20.83 11.29
C GLY A 410 -39.59 21.73 10.47
N GLU A 411 -39.06 22.82 11.05
CA GLU A 411 -38.19 23.78 10.31
C GLU A 411 -36.96 23.14 9.64
N LYS A 412 -36.43 22.04 10.23
CA LYS A 412 -35.23 21.32 9.72
C LYS A 412 -35.42 19.82 9.62
N GLY A 413 -36.67 19.32 9.71
CA GLY A 413 -36.91 17.89 9.88
C GLY A 413 -36.39 17.34 11.23
N ILE A 414 -37.16 16.49 11.89
CA ILE A 414 -36.81 15.95 13.20
C ILE A 414 -36.80 14.45 13.15
N ASN A 415 -35.59 13.88 13.10
CA ASN A 415 -35.39 12.45 12.94
C ASN A 415 -35.43 11.75 14.32
N VAL A 416 -36.25 10.70 14.43
CA VAL A 416 -36.43 9.89 15.64
C VAL A 416 -36.14 8.43 15.33
N SER A 417 -35.20 7.82 16.03
CA SER A 417 -34.80 6.41 15.91
C SER A 417 -35.25 5.56 17.12
N GLU A 418 -35.73 6.19 18.20
CA GLU A 418 -36.20 5.48 19.39
C GLU A 418 -37.68 5.20 19.27
N PHE A 419 -38.04 3.94 19.12
CA PHE A 419 -39.42 3.50 19.05
C PHE A 419 -39.89 2.95 20.40
N ILE A 420 -41.14 3.24 20.79
CA ILE A 420 -41.78 2.61 21.94
C ILE A 420 -41.95 1.11 21.67
N ALA A 421 -42.30 0.78 20.43
CA ALA A 421 -42.42 -0.59 19.92
C ALA A 421 -42.29 -0.58 18.42
N GLN A 422 -41.69 -1.64 17.86
CA GLN A 422 -41.60 -1.87 16.43
C GLN A 422 -41.83 -3.35 16.09
N SER A 423 -42.63 -3.57 15.05
CA SER A 423 -42.85 -4.87 14.43
C SER A 423 -42.99 -4.70 12.93
N ALA A 424 -43.14 -5.79 12.16
CA ALA A 424 -43.41 -5.70 10.74
C ALA A 424 -44.75 -5.00 10.39
N THR A 425 -45.67 -4.91 11.35
CA THR A 425 -47.05 -4.39 11.09
C THR A 425 -47.38 -3.12 11.87
N ALA A 426 -46.53 -2.72 12.82
CA ALA A 426 -46.81 -1.55 13.63
C ALA A 426 -45.53 -0.88 14.20
N ILE A 427 -45.56 0.45 14.31
CA ILE A 427 -44.58 1.25 15.05
C ILE A 427 -45.33 2.16 16.04
N GLY A 428 -44.94 2.12 17.29
CA GLY A 428 -45.34 3.08 18.33
C GLY A 428 -44.19 4.06 18.60
N ILE A 429 -44.43 5.36 18.59
CA ILE A 429 -43.43 6.40 18.74
C ILE A 429 -43.97 7.62 19.44
N ASN A 430 -43.11 8.39 20.15
CA ASN A 430 -43.45 9.71 20.63
C ASN A 430 -43.18 10.74 19.51
N VAL A 431 -44.15 11.56 19.19
CA VAL A 431 -43.97 12.66 18.23
C VAL A 431 -43.13 13.75 18.89
N PRO A 432 -42.01 14.20 18.28
CA PRO A 432 -41.16 15.23 18.88
C PRO A 432 -41.91 16.53 19.14
N GLU A 433 -41.60 17.18 20.27
CA GLU A 433 -42.23 18.43 20.70
C GLU A 433 -42.12 19.59 19.69
N ALA A 434 -41.05 19.62 18.87
CA ALA A 434 -40.82 20.66 17.91
C ALA A 434 -41.46 20.36 16.55
N SER A 435 -42.16 19.23 16.41
CA SER A 435 -42.76 18.84 15.11
C SER A 435 -44.03 19.63 14.85
N VAL A 436 -44.13 20.19 13.64
CA VAL A 436 -45.30 20.89 13.13
C VAL A 436 -45.40 20.72 11.62
N GLY A 437 -46.53 20.29 11.11
CA GLY A 437 -46.74 20.14 9.69
C GLY A 437 -47.45 18.84 9.32
N SER A 438 -47.27 18.39 8.07
CA SER A 438 -47.92 17.17 7.57
C SER A 438 -46.96 16.24 6.87
N GLY A 439 -47.29 14.93 6.95
CA GLY A 439 -46.45 13.87 6.41
C GLY A 439 -45.22 13.56 7.29
N ILE A 440 -44.59 12.44 6.96
CA ILE A 440 -43.34 11.96 7.59
C ILE A 440 -42.49 11.31 6.51
N ILE A 441 -41.18 11.17 6.79
CA ILE A 441 -40.27 10.41 5.95
C ILE A 441 -39.77 9.21 6.76
N LEU A 442 -39.95 8.01 6.25
CA LEU A 442 -39.37 6.81 6.79
C LEU A 442 -37.95 6.67 6.25
N HIS A 443 -36.94 6.65 7.10
CA HIS A 443 -35.57 6.30 6.76
C HIS A 443 -35.39 4.81 7.01
N LEU A 444 -34.99 4.08 5.97
CA LEU A 444 -34.87 2.62 6.02
C LEU A 444 -33.47 2.19 6.45
N LYS A 445 -33.32 0.98 6.96
CA LYS A 445 -32.05 0.37 7.36
C LYS A 445 -31.04 0.29 6.21
N ASN A 446 -31.50 0.24 4.98
CA ASN A 446 -30.66 0.24 3.76
C ASN A 446 -30.28 1.65 3.27
N GLY A 447 -30.66 2.71 4.00
CA GLY A 447 -30.38 4.10 3.65
C GLY A 447 -31.35 4.73 2.63
N GLU A 448 -32.32 3.97 2.11
CA GLU A 448 -33.39 4.54 1.28
C GLU A 448 -34.44 5.26 2.14
N THR A 449 -35.27 6.10 1.53
CA THR A 449 -36.32 6.84 2.20
C THR A 449 -37.68 6.63 1.53
N VAL A 450 -38.74 6.69 2.33
CA VAL A 450 -40.12 6.60 1.86
C VAL A 450 -40.93 7.76 2.44
N ASN A 451 -41.50 8.60 1.56
CA ASN A 451 -42.39 9.70 1.96
C ASN A 451 -43.78 9.17 2.21
N ILE A 452 -44.32 9.48 3.39
CA ILE A 452 -45.67 9.07 3.80
C ILE A 452 -46.53 10.31 4.08
N SER A 453 -47.69 10.38 3.47
CA SER A 453 -48.73 11.39 3.71
C SER A 453 -49.81 10.89 4.66
N GLY A 454 -50.74 11.78 5.04
CA GLY A 454 -51.92 11.42 5.84
C GLY A 454 -51.78 11.59 7.34
N LEU A 455 -50.64 12.06 7.85
CA LEU A 455 -50.44 12.51 9.22
C LEU A 455 -50.44 14.04 9.26
N THR A 456 -51.13 14.62 10.24
CA THR A 456 -51.00 16.07 10.57
C THR A 456 -50.50 16.20 12.01
N VAL A 457 -49.44 16.94 12.23
CA VAL A 457 -48.87 17.24 13.52
C VAL A 457 -49.13 18.71 13.88
N ASN A 458 -49.89 18.94 14.90
CA ASN A 458 -50.13 20.27 15.47
C ASN A 458 -48.98 20.64 16.43
N ALA A 459 -48.72 21.93 16.60
CA ALA A 459 -47.71 22.42 17.51
C ALA A 459 -47.93 21.92 18.95
N SER A 460 -46.85 21.58 19.63
CA SER A 460 -46.90 21.26 21.07
C SER A 460 -47.23 22.49 21.90
N SER A 461 -48.01 22.29 22.96
CA SER A 461 -48.23 23.30 24.01
C SER A 461 -47.22 23.15 25.17
N ASN A 462 -46.40 22.11 25.14
CA ASN A 462 -45.43 21.85 26.21
C ASN A 462 -44.25 22.84 26.17
N PRO A 463 -43.75 23.28 27.33
CA PRO A 463 -42.57 24.12 27.35
C PRO A 463 -41.32 23.38 26.87
N SER A 464 -40.48 24.08 26.14
CA SER A 464 -39.19 23.56 25.67
C SER A 464 -38.14 24.66 25.61
N ILE A 465 -36.86 24.33 25.75
CA ILE A 465 -35.73 25.25 25.59
C ILE A 465 -35.00 24.96 24.28
N THR A 466 -34.32 25.99 23.73
CA THR A 466 -33.59 25.87 22.47
C THR A 466 -32.20 25.27 22.66
N ALA A 467 -31.61 25.39 23.84
CA ALA A 467 -30.30 24.85 24.20
C ALA A 467 -30.14 24.74 25.70
N ASP A 468 -29.25 23.87 26.17
CA ASP A 468 -28.82 23.80 27.56
C ASP A 468 -28.24 25.14 28.02
N VAL A 469 -28.44 25.45 29.30
CA VAL A 469 -28.17 26.74 29.91
C VAL A 469 -26.90 26.69 30.73
N LYS A 470 -26.10 27.75 30.68
CA LYS A 470 -24.94 27.93 31.57
C LYS A 470 -25.06 29.30 32.26
N GLY A 471 -24.75 29.33 33.55
CA GLY A 471 -24.78 30.59 34.31
C GLY A 471 -24.02 30.49 35.61
N THR A 472 -23.81 31.66 36.24
CA THR A 472 -23.12 31.76 37.52
C THR A 472 -24.15 31.77 38.67
N ILE A 473 -23.86 31.08 39.73
CA ILE A 473 -24.70 31.03 40.96
C ILE A 473 -24.87 32.43 41.49
N GLY A 474 -26.12 32.84 41.75
CA GLY A 474 -26.47 34.16 42.22
C GLY A 474 -26.73 35.19 41.13
N GLU A 475 -26.32 34.91 39.88
CA GLU A 475 -26.53 35.78 38.73
C GLU A 475 -27.81 35.38 37.96
N TYR A 476 -28.25 36.33 37.10
CA TYR A 476 -29.38 36.09 36.21
C TYR A 476 -28.96 35.42 34.90
N VAL A 477 -29.73 34.40 34.52
CA VAL A 477 -29.55 33.70 33.27
C VAL A 477 -30.83 33.79 32.44
N THR A 478 -30.66 33.94 31.12
CA THR A 478 -31.77 33.98 30.17
C THR A 478 -31.88 32.65 29.44
N VAL A 479 -33.05 32.07 29.47
CA VAL A 479 -33.38 30.82 28.74
C VAL A 479 -34.29 31.17 27.59
N SER A 480 -33.95 30.71 26.39
CA SER A 480 -34.79 30.84 25.20
C SER A 480 -35.51 29.54 24.92
N GLY A 481 -36.73 29.60 24.40
CA GLY A 481 -37.53 28.41 24.18
C GLY A 481 -38.89 28.68 23.56
N LYS A 482 -39.87 27.81 23.88
CA LYS A 482 -41.28 27.93 23.44
C LYS A 482 -42.22 27.57 24.58
N ASN A 483 -43.43 28.12 24.49
CA ASN A 483 -44.56 27.80 25.37
C ASN A 483 -44.34 28.11 26.86
N PHE A 484 -43.47 29.06 27.16
CA PHE A 484 -43.18 29.46 28.53
C PHE A 484 -44.39 30.14 29.24
N ASN A 485 -45.39 30.61 28.46
CA ASN A 485 -46.64 31.06 29.04
C ASN A 485 -47.41 29.96 29.79
N ASN A 486 -47.16 28.68 29.43
CA ASN A 486 -47.81 27.50 30.04
C ASN A 486 -47.04 27.01 31.28
N VAL A 487 -45.93 27.62 31.65
CA VAL A 487 -45.10 27.22 32.80
C VAL A 487 -45.57 27.92 34.03
N GLU A 488 -45.84 27.21 35.11
CA GLU A 488 -46.14 27.76 36.44
C GLU A 488 -44.88 27.98 37.25
N SER A 489 -44.01 26.99 37.31
CA SER A 489 -42.78 27.08 38.10
C SER A 489 -41.59 26.40 37.44
N VAL A 490 -40.37 26.86 37.81
CA VAL A 490 -39.08 26.38 37.29
C VAL A 490 -38.23 25.87 38.44
N TYR A 491 -37.51 24.77 38.18
CA TYR A 491 -36.59 24.14 39.13
C TYR A 491 -35.25 23.86 38.46
N ILE A 492 -34.18 23.99 39.23
CA ILE A 492 -32.83 23.57 38.88
C ILE A 492 -32.53 22.34 39.77
N GLY A 493 -32.60 21.13 39.18
CA GLY A 493 -32.70 19.92 39.96
C GLY A 493 -33.91 19.98 40.89
N ASP A 494 -33.69 19.88 42.21
CA ASP A 494 -34.75 19.97 43.24
C ASP A 494 -34.94 21.39 43.79
N THR A 495 -34.15 22.38 43.35
CA THR A 495 -34.19 23.76 43.85
C THR A 495 -35.14 24.62 43.04
N LYS A 496 -36.20 25.15 43.68
CA LYS A 496 -37.16 26.05 43.04
C LYS A 496 -36.54 27.41 42.75
N VAL A 497 -36.72 27.90 41.51
CA VAL A 497 -36.39 29.28 41.14
C VAL A 497 -37.46 30.21 41.62
N THR A 498 -37.07 31.29 42.35
CA THR A 498 -38.02 32.22 42.98
C THR A 498 -37.93 33.64 42.46
N LYS A 499 -36.82 33.99 41.77
CA LYS A 499 -36.59 35.37 41.27
C LYS A 499 -36.55 35.38 39.75
N PHE A 500 -37.44 36.12 39.13
CA PHE A 500 -37.56 36.33 37.70
C PHE A 500 -37.52 37.84 37.41
N THR A 501 -36.83 38.20 36.30
CA THR A 501 -36.84 39.60 35.80
C THR A 501 -37.64 39.75 34.51
N SER A 502 -37.75 38.70 33.72
CA SER A 502 -38.62 38.69 32.55
C SER A 502 -39.18 37.30 32.30
N ARG A 503 -40.37 37.27 31.68
CA ARG A 503 -41.01 36.03 31.25
C ARG A 503 -41.92 36.33 30.06
N THR A 504 -41.63 35.75 28.93
CA THR A 504 -42.42 35.77 27.69
C THR A 504 -42.67 34.35 27.23
N ASN A 505 -43.44 34.15 26.17
CA ASN A 505 -43.65 32.84 25.59
C ASN A 505 -42.38 32.19 25.06
N THR A 506 -41.35 32.96 24.74
CA THR A 506 -40.14 32.47 24.07
C THR A 506 -38.84 32.72 24.83
N SER A 507 -38.93 33.50 25.96
CA SER A 507 -37.75 33.82 26.75
C SER A 507 -38.12 33.98 28.21
N MET A 508 -37.25 33.52 29.11
CA MET A 508 -37.39 33.60 30.54
C MET A 508 -36.04 33.94 31.17
N THR A 509 -36.00 35.00 32.01
CA THR A 509 -34.77 35.37 32.72
C THR A 509 -35.01 35.24 34.21
N PHE A 510 -34.16 34.44 34.86
CA PHE A 510 -34.25 34.15 36.29
C PHE A 510 -32.87 34.10 36.94
N GLN A 511 -32.84 34.33 38.26
CA GLN A 511 -31.63 34.21 39.06
C GLN A 511 -31.38 32.73 39.41
N ILE A 512 -30.15 32.25 39.22
CA ILE A 512 -29.73 30.93 39.72
C ILE A 512 -29.66 31.05 41.26
N PRO A 513 -30.48 30.30 42.00
CA PRO A 513 -30.49 30.42 43.46
C PRO A 513 -29.11 30.16 44.08
N SER A 514 -28.73 30.93 45.09
CA SER A 514 -27.45 30.74 45.82
C SER A 514 -27.38 29.42 46.60
N SER A 515 -28.52 28.75 46.80
CA SER A 515 -28.60 27.41 47.39
C SER A 515 -28.23 26.28 46.40
N VAL A 516 -28.12 26.56 45.09
CA VAL A 516 -27.67 25.58 44.10
C VAL A 516 -26.15 25.49 44.19
N ALA A 517 -25.63 24.27 44.34
CA ALA A 517 -24.18 24.04 44.28
C ALA A 517 -23.65 24.13 42.84
N ALA A 518 -22.35 24.30 42.68
CA ALA A 518 -21.74 24.21 41.34
C ALA A 518 -21.92 22.78 40.76
N GLY A 519 -22.41 22.67 39.53
CA GLY A 519 -22.72 21.40 38.90
C GLY A 519 -23.68 21.53 37.73
N THR A 520 -24.03 20.41 37.10
CA THR A 520 -25.02 20.33 36.02
C THR A 520 -26.27 19.64 36.52
N TYR A 521 -27.40 20.29 36.36
CA TYR A 521 -28.70 19.88 36.87
C TYR A 521 -29.72 19.80 35.73
N ASP A 522 -30.74 19.00 35.91
CA ASP A 522 -31.92 19.06 35.07
C ASP A 522 -32.64 20.39 35.26
N LEU A 523 -32.97 21.08 34.16
CA LEU A 523 -33.87 22.22 34.21
C LEU A 523 -35.30 21.70 34.03
N ILE A 524 -36.10 21.86 35.07
CA ILE A 524 -37.45 21.31 35.18
C ILE A 524 -38.46 22.44 35.19
N MET A 525 -39.50 22.34 34.37
CA MET A 525 -40.63 23.26 34.36
C MET A 525 -41.91 22.49 34.70
N TYR A 526 -42.77 23.07 35.49
CA TYR A 526 -44.09 22.56 35.75
C TYR A 526 -45.14 23.45 35.09
N GLY A 527 -46.09 22.82 34.43
CA GLY A 527 -47.26 23.49 33.87
C GLY A 527 -48.32 23.81 34.94
N TYR A 528 -49.31 24.66 34.61
CA TYR A 528 -50.46 24.94 35.44
C TYR A 528 -51.35 23.72 35.70
N ASP A 529 -51.19 22.67 34.92
CA ASP A 529 -51.78 21.35 35.07
C ASP A 529 -50.97 20.40 35.99
N ASN A 530 -49.94 20.91 36.65
CA ASN A 530 -48.95 20.19 37.43
C ASN A 530 -48.13 19.14 36.62
N ALA A 531 -48.18 19.15 35.28
CA ALA A 531 -47.35 18.30 34.48
C ALA A 531 -45.87 18.71 34.61
N LYS A 532 -44.99 17.72 34.78
CA LYS A 532 -43.54 17.92 34.92
C LYS A 532 -42.86 17.76 33.59
N TYR A 533 -42.10 18.77 33.18
CA TYR A 533 -41.31 18.78 31.96
C TYR A 533 -39.82 18.96 32.26
N THR A 534 -38.98 17.97 31.98
CA THR A 534 -37.53 18.14 31.98
C THR A 534 -37.14 18.72 30.62
N VAL A 535 -36.89 20.04 30.60
CA VAL A 535 -36.72 20.77 29.32
C VAL A 535 -35.28 20.84 28.81
N GLY A 536 -34.32 20.43 29.61
CA GLY A 536 -32.89 20.40 29.30
C GLY A 536 -32.04 20.45 30.55
N LYS A 537 -30.80 20.91 30.43
CA LYS A 537 -29.86 21.03 31.55
C LYS A 537 -29.42 22.45 31.81
N LEU A 538 -29.13 22.76 33.09
CA LEU A 538 -28.48 23.98 33.52
C LEU A 538 -27.18 23.65 34.25
N THR A 539 -26.07 24.23 33.75
CA THR A 539 -24.75 24.18 34.38
C THR A 539 -24.55 25.42 35.21
N ALA A 540 -24.57 25.29 36.54
CA ALA A 540 -24.32 26.37 37.49
C ALA A 540 -22.83 26.39 37.85
N ALA A 541 -22.16 27.51 37.61
CA ALA A 541 -20.78 27.75 38.00
C ALA A 541 -20.69 28.63 39.24
N SER A 542 -19.74 28.41 40.12
CA SER A 542 -19.41 29.33 41.19
C SER A 542 -18.92 30.65 40.66
N ALA A 543 -19.27 31.75 41.30
CA ALA A 543 -18.74 33.08 40.94
C ALA A 543 -17.23 33.14 41.21
N GLU A 544 -16.46 33.65 40.23
CA GLU A 544 -15.06 33.95 40.47
C GLU A 544 -14.92 35.21 41.33
N VAL A 545 -14.17 35.12 42.42
CA VAL A 545 -13.83 36.24 43.30
C VAL A 545 -12.42 36.71 42.98
N ASP A 546 -12.26 37.96 42.56
CA ASP A 546 -10.93 38.53 42.34
C ASP A 546 -10.26 38.79 43.72
N ILE A 547 -9.09 38.20 43.90
CA ILE A 547 -8.33 38.29 45.14
C ILE A 547 -7.97 39.75 45.49
N ALA A 548 -7.71 40.59 44.53
CA ALA A 548 -7.42 42.01 44.73
C ALA A 548 -8.56 42.77 45.41
N THR A 549 -9.80 42.25 45.35
CA THR A 549 -10.98 42.88 45.99
C THR A 549 -11.15 42.48 47.45
N ILE A 550 -10.44 41.48 47.93
CA ILE A 550 -10.67 40.90 49.27
C ILE A 550 -9.45 40.92 50.21
N VAL A 551 -8.24 41.07 49.68
CA VAL A 551 -7.00 41.14 50.46
C VAL A 551 -6.03 42.15 49.92
N LYS A 552 -5.03 42.50 50.71
CA LYS A 552 -3.90 43.35 50.38
C LYS A 552 -2.59 42.55 50.41
N LEU A 553 -1.54 43.08 49.81
CA LEU A 553 -0.19 42.57 50.02
C LEU A 553 0.21 42.73 51.49
N MET A 554 1.18 41.94 51.94
CA MET A 554 1.59 41.96 53.35
C MET A 554 2.27 43.27 53.75
N ASN A 555 2.80 44.03 52.84
CA ASN A 555 3.28 45.41 53.08
C ASN A 555 2.10 46.44 53.24
N GLY A 556 0.84 45.99 53.17
CA GLY A 556 -0.34 46.83 53.27
C GLY A 556 -0.84 47.50 51.98
N SER A 557 -0.09 47.35 50.87
CA SER A 557 -0.50 47.90 49.60
C SER A 557 -1.67 47.13 48.97
N ALA A 558 -2.52 47.82 48.21
CA ALA A 558 -3.52 47.12 47.37
C ALA A 558 -2.84 46.24 46.31
N ILE A 559 -3.46 45.09 46.03
CA ILE A 559 -3.06 44.25 44.89
C ILE A 559 -3.52 44.98 43.63
N THR A 560 -2.56 45.26 42.74
CA THR A 560 -2.81 45.85 41.42
C THR A 560 -2.16 44.96 40.36
N TYR A 561 -2.85 44.79 39.25
CA TYR A 561 -2.34 43.98 38.11
C TYR A 561 -1.70 44.84 37.01
N PRO A 562 -0.65 44.36 36.32
CA PRO A 562 0.03 43.07 36.56
C PRO A 562 0.82 43.06 37.90
N LEU A 563 0.65 41.97 38.66
CA LEU A 563 1.37 41.74 39.92
C LEU A 563 2.61 40.88 39.66
N THR A 564 3.71 41.17 40.34
CA THR A 564 4.82 40.21 40.50
C THR A 564 4.69 39.56 41.87
N LEU A 565 4.43 38.26 41.92
CA LEU A 565 4.52 37.51 43.18
C LEU A 565 5.97 37.39 43.61
N THR A 566 6.28 37.78 44.85
CA THR A 566 7.64 37.76 45.42
C THR A 566 7.68 36.95 46.69
N TRP A 567 8.89 36.67 47.18
CA TRP A 567 9.14 36.00 48.45
C TRP A 567 9.17 36.96 49.64
N ASP A 568 8.97 38.24 49.42
CA ASP A 568 8.89 39.30 50.44
C ASP A 568 7.51 39.96 50.45
N ASP A 569 7.32 40.91 51.38
CA ASP A 569 6.02 41.56 51.58
C ASP A 569 5.55 42.43 50.42
N SER A 570 6.42 42.71 49.43
CA SER A 570 6.06 43.53 48.27
C SER A 570 5.18 42.81 47.22
N GLY A 571 5.15 41.47 47.23
CA GLY A 571 4.39 40.69 46.25
C GLY A 571 3.68 39.46 46.83
N ARG A 572 3.79 39.21 48.15
CA ARG A 572 3.06 38.10 48.80
C ARG A 572 1.83 38.61 49.57
N PHE A 573 0.86 37.73 49.74
CA PHE A 573 -0.38 38.07 50.48
C PHE A 573 -0.90 36.90 51.32
N GLN A 574 -1.74 37.20 52.25
CA GLN A 574 -2.36 36.25 53.17
C GLN A 574 -3.89 36.40 53.16
N ILE A 575 -4.61 35.27 53.07
CA ILE A 575 -6.07 35.24 53.16
C ILE A 575 -6.45 34.54 54.47
N PRO A 576 -7.11 35.25 55.42
CA PRO A 576 -7.65 34.60 56.60
C PRO A 576 -8.57 33.44 56.26
N TYR A 577 -8.50 32.33 57.01
CA TYR A 577 -9.41 31.20 56.82
C TYR A 577 -10.88 31.57 56.92
N THR A 578 -11.22 32.49 57.86
CA THR A 578 -12.58 33.03 58.00
C THR A 578 -13.09 33.73 56.74
N THR A 579 -12.22 34.41 55.99
CA THR A 579 -12.55 35.00 54.69
C THR A 579 -12.78 33.89 53.64
N LEU A 580 -11.91 32.89 53.57
CA LEU A 580 -12.09 31.75 52.67
C LEU A 580 -13.38 31.00 52.98
N GLN A 581 -13.68 30.79 54.24
CA GLN A 581 -14.91 30.15 54.71
C GLN A 581 -16.19 30.96 54.33
N SER A 582 -16.14 32.29 54.49
CA SER A 582 -17.25 33.15 54.09
C SER A 582 -17.52 33.18 52.58
N LEU A 583 -16.49 32.89 51.78
CA LEU A 583 -16.58 32.75 50.34
C LEU A 583 -17.03 31.34 49.90
N GLY A 584 -17.19 30.39 50.83
CA GLY A 584 -17.70 29.05 50.56
C GLY A 584 -16.67 28.06 50.06
N ILE A 585 -15.38 28.22 50.44
CA ILE A 585 -14.32 27.30 50.05
C ILE A 585 -14.61 25.86 50.54
N LYS A 586 -14.35 24.90 49.68
CA LYS A 586 -14.52 23.47 49.89
C LYS A 586 -13.54 22.67 49.03
N ALA A 587 -13.48 21.38 49.25
CA ALA A 587 -12.73 20.51 48.33
C ALA A 587 -13.26 20.67 46.90
N GLY A 588 -12.33 20.82 45.93
CA GLY A 588 -12.63 21.12 44.54
C GLY A 588 -12.67 22.61 44.21
N SER A 589 -12.72 23.55 45.22
CA SER A 589 -12.50 24.99 44.98
C SER A 589 -11.14 25.24 44.34
N LYS A 590 -11.04 26.28 43.52
CA LYS A 590 -9.81 26.58 42.77
C LYS A 590 -9.32 27.99 43.01
N MET A 591 -7.99 28.15 43.05
CA MET A 591 -7.34 29.44 42.97
C MET A 591 -6.56 29.48 41.67
N CYS A 592 -6.89 30.45 40.80
CA CYS A 592 -6.36 30.58 39.46
C CYS A 592 -5.45 31.82 39.35
N TYR A 593 -4.27 31.65 38.88
CA TYR A 593 -3.25 32.70 38.63
C TYR A 593 -3.11 32.89 37.15
N TYR A 594 -3.77 33.92 36.62
CA TYR A 594 -3.68 34.30 35.22
C TYR A 594 -2.39 35.11 35.01
N LYS A 595 -1.59 34.76 34.06
CA LYS A 595 -0.31 35.42 33.78
C LYS A 595 -0.12 35.69 32.29
N ASP A 596 0.82 36.59 31.96
CA ASP A 596 1.32 36.67 30.60
C ASP A 596 1.93 35.31 30.21
N LYS A 597 1.64 34.86 29.01
CA LYS A 597 2.11 33.54 28.53
C LYS A 597 3.65 33.43 28.57
N SER A 598 4.37 34.52 28.33
CA SER A 598 5.82 34.58 28.37
C SER A 598 6.41 34.60 29.80
N ALA A 599 5.58 34.84 30.82
CA ALA A 599 6.04 34.89 32.22
C ALA A 599 6.35 33.48 32.72
N THR A 600 7.56 33.29 33.22
CA THR A 600 8.02 32.03 33.82
C THR A 600 8.24 32.20 35.33
N GLY A 601 7.99 31.13 36.09
CA GLY A 601 8.19 31.20 37.53
C GLY A 601 7.39 30.18 38.30
N GLN A 602 7.20 30.45 39.59
CA GLN A 602 6.47 29.60 40.50
C GLN A 602 5.62 30.35 41.52
N VAL A 603 4.55 29.72 41.93
CA VAL A 603 3.72 30.14 43.07
C VAL A 603 3.83 29.08 44.16
N GLN A 604 4.13 29.48 45.36
CA GLN A 604 4.13 28.63 46.54
C GLN A 604 2.83 28.84 47.33
N ILE A 605 2.14 27.77 47.58
CA ILE A 605 0.92 27.71 48.38
C ILE A 605 1.29 27.23 49.77
N ASN A 606 1.01 28.04 50.81
CA ASN A 606 1.39 27.73 52.16
C ASN A 606 0.18 27.78 53.11
N ASP A 607 0.28 27.06 54.22
CA ASP A 607 -0.61 27.24 55.35
C ASP A 607 -0.28 28.50 56.18
N GLY A 608 -1.07 28.82 57.21
CA GLY A 608 -0.88 29.99 58.04
C GLY A 608 0.37 29.99 58.89
N TRP A 609 1.06 28.86 59.00
CA TRP A 609 2.38 28.72 59.65
C TRP A 609 3.56 28.79 58.67
N TRP A 610 3.27 29.19 57.43
CA TRP A 610 4.25 29.31 56.34
C TRP A 610 4.86 27.99 55.87
N SER A 611 4.20 26.85 56.22
CA SER A 611 4.60 25.55 55.73
C SER A 611 4.12 25.37 54.29
N ALA A 612 5.03 25.12 53.40
CA ALA A 612 4.69 24.88 51.97
C ALA A 612 3.79 23.64 51.84
N TYR A 613 2.64 23.82 51.21
CA TYR A 613 1.75 22.73 50.81
C TYR A 613 2.11 22.21 49.41
N THR A 614 2.24 23.12 48.48
CA THR A 614 2.60 22.77 47.10
C THR A 614 3.19 23.97 46.35
N TYR A 615 3.72 23.68 45.18
CA TYR A 615 4.23 24.66 44.23
C TYR A 615 3.52 24.48 42.89
N LEU A 616 3.08 25.57 42.29
CA LEU A 616 2.65 25.64 40.90
C LEU A 616 3.81 26.25 40.10
N THR A 617 4.27 25.58 39.07
CA THR A 617 5.44 26.01 38.31
C THR A 617 5.18 26.05 36.80
N ASP A 618 5.68 27.07 36.12
CA ASP A 618 5.76 27.12 34.68
C ASP A 618 7.08 27.79 34.26
N TRP A 619 8.12 26.97 34.16
CA TRP A 619 9.47 27.42 33.77
C TRP A 619 9.67 27.48 32.25
N ASN A 620 8.74 26.94 31.47
CA ASN A 620 8.81 26.84 30.02
C ASN A 620 7.84 27.77 29.29
N ALA A 621 7.13 28.62 30.03
CA ALA A 621 6.11 29.54 29.48
C ALA A 621 5.03 28.84 28.64
N THR A 622 4.51 27.70 29.13
CA THR A 622 3.54 26.88 28.44
C THR A 622 2.10 27.24 28.80
N GLU A 623 1.89 27.76 30.02
CA GLU A 623 0.56 27.99 30.60
C GLU A 623 0.22 29.47 30.64
N GLU A 624 -1.05 29.79 30.42
CA GLU A 624 -1.62 31.14 30.64
C GLU A 624 -2.27 31.23 32.02
N VAL A 625 -2.59 30.11 32.65
CA VAL A 625 -3.24 30.04 33.96
C VAL A 625 -2.63 28.91 34.79
N LEU A 626 -2.04 29.22 35.91
CA LEU A 626 -1.68 28.23 36.91
C LEU A 626 -2.87 28.05 37.89
N THR A 627 -3.30 26.83 38.12
CA THR A 627 -4.47 26.52 38.95
C THR A 627 -4.08 25.63 40.13
N PHE A 628 -4.44 26.06 41.32
CA PHE A 628 -4.41 25.29 42.54
C PHE A 628 -5.83 24.81 42.86
N THR A 629 -6.02 23.52 43.16
CA THR A 629 -7.28 22.96 43.60
C THR A 629 -7.16 22.58 45.08
N PHE A 630 -8.06 23.09 45.88
CA PHE A 630 -8.14 22.78 47.32
C PHE A 630 -8.65 21.35 47.53
N ASP A 631 -8.03 20.62 48.43
CA ASP A 631 -8.50 19.33 48.89
C ASP A 631 -8.92 19.42 50.41
N ASP A 632 -9.60 18.39 50.90
CA ASP A 632 -10.06 18.35 52.28
C ASP A 632 -8.92 18.44 53.29
N ALA A 633 -7.77 17.83 53.00
CA ALA A 633 -6.60 17.83 53.87
C ALA A 633 -6.02 19.24 54.03
N PHE A 634 -5.90 19.99 52.92
CA PHE A 634 -5.41 21.35 53.00
C PHE A 634 -6.41 22.32 53.61
N ILE A 635 -7.72 22.15 53.37
CA ILE A 635 -8.77 22.93 54.03
C ILE A 635 -8.72 22.75 55.55
N ALA A 636 -8.62 21.52 56.04
CA ALA A 636 -8.45 21.23 57.46
C ALA A 636 -7.16 21.86 58.04
N LYS A 637 -6.10 21.86 57.26
CA LYS A 637 -4.82 22.51 57.60
C LYS A 637 -4.98 24.02 57.69
N LEU A 638 -5.65 24.68 56.75
CA LEU A 638 -5.96 26.11 56.76
C LEU A 638 -6.82 26.51 57.96
N GLN A 639 -7.80 25.66 58.31
CA GLN A 639 -8.64 25.84 59.51
C GLN A 639 -7.80 25.83 60.79
N SER A 640 -6.84 24.91 60.90
CA SER A 640 -5.99 24.78 62.08
C SER A 640 -4.92 25.86 62.19
N THR A 641 -4.41 26.37 61.04
CA THR A 641 -3.35 27.37 60.97
C THR A 641 -3.85 28.80 60.74
N GLY A 642 -5.16 28.97 60.53
CA GLY A 642 -5.86 30.24 60.49
C GLY A 642 -5.80 31.03 59.17
N SER A 643 -4.98 30.64 58.20
CA SER A 643 -4.89 31.38 56.94
C SER A 643 -4.19 30.58 55.81
N LEU A 644 -4.39 31.07 54.59
CA LEU A 644 -3.67 30.72 53.39
C LEU A 644 -2.64 31.81 53.07
N VAL A 645 -1.38 31.44 52.85
CA VAL A 645 -0.31 32.37 52.47
C VAL A 645 0.17 32.04 51.05
N ILE A 646 0.25 33.05 50.18
CA ILE A 646 0.71 32.96 48.79
C ILE A 646 1.95 33.81 48.62
N GLN A 647 3.02 33.21 48.14
CA GLN A 647 4.26 33.84 47.75
C GLN A 647 4.88 33.15 46.55
N GLY A 648 5.97 33.68 46.02
CA GLY A 648 6.61 33.02 44.88
C GLY A 648 7.57 33.92 44.12
N GLY A 649 7.91 33.46 42.92
CA GLY A 649 8.70 34.19 41.94
C GLY A 649 7.99 34.11 40.59
N LEU A 650 6.81 34.72 40.44
CA LEU A 650 6.02 34.74 39.20
C LEU A 650 5.71 36.19 38.82
N PRO A 651 6.36 36.72 37.75
CA PRO A 651 6.08 38.05 37.26
C PRO A 651 4.82 38.08 36.37
N ASN A 652 4.34 39.28 36.11
CA ASN A 652 3.25 39.55 35.15
C ASN A 652 1.98 38.73 35.36
N VAL A 653 1.58 38.55 36.64
CA VAL A 653 0.28 37.99 36.99
C VAL A 653 -0.80 39.03 36.69
N THR A 654 -1.65 38.75 35.72
CA THR A 654 -2.66 39.68 35.21
C THR A 654 -3.97 39.64 36.00
N LYS A 655 -4.23 38.57 36.74
CA LYS A 655 -5.39 38.37 37.63
C LYS A 655 -5.15 37.19 38.56
N ILE A 656 -5.68 37.24 39.77
CA ILE A 656 -5.80 36.08 40.67
C ILE A 656 -7.24 35.95 41.10
N THR A 657 -7.84 34.77 40.87
CA THR A 657 -9.21 34.51 41.26
C THR A 657 -9.35 33.29 42.19
N LEU A 658 -10.33 33.34 43.04
CA LEU A 658 -10.83 32.22 43.83
C LEU A 658 -12.18 31.79 43.26
N ILE A 659 -12.34 30.52 42.94
CA ILE A 659 -13.58 29.87 42.51
C ILE A 659 -13.98 28.93 43.65
N PRO A 660 -14.95 29.33 44.50
CA PRO A 660 -15.40 28.56 45.68
C PRO A 660 -16.03 27.22 45.37
#